data_7003fe4084f97796a0a69e887aadccac
#
_entry.id   7003fe4084f97796a0a69e887aadccac
#
_cell.length_a   1.000
_cell.length_b   1.000
_cell.length_c   1.000
_cell.angle_alpha   90.00
_cell.angle_beta   90.00
_cell.angle_gamma   90.00
#
_symmetry.space_group_name_H-M   'P 1'
#
loop_
_entity.id
_entity.type
_entity.pdbx_description
1 polymer ?
#
loop_
_entity_poly.entity_id
_entity_poly.type
_entity_poly.pdbx_seq_one_letter_code
_entity_poly.pdbx_strand_id
1 'polypeptide(L)'
;MNSVGKGVIKKDAMALVTGQPVYCDDLAPKDCLIIKLLRSPHAYAKIRSIDTSIAKRIPGIEAVYTYEDVPTSRFTLAGQSYPEPSPYDRRILENVVRYVGDEVAIVAGTNEDCVDRALKAIKVDYEVLEPLLNFEKSIDNAIVVHEEDDYKCLCEIGNDVKRNIVSSGESVVGDVDAVLKDCEVVLERDYHTKANAQAMMETMRSYCYIDTYGRLNCVSSTQIPFHVRRILSNALEIPKSKINVVKPRIGGGFGAKQTACCEIFTAFVTWKLKKPSKIVYTREETFAASNSRHEMKMHVRIGATKDGTIEAIDLYTLSNQGAYGEHGPTTIGLAGHKSLPLYNHVKASRFTYDVVYTNTMRAGAYRGYGATQGQFAVESIINELADELNMDPCEIRFKNMTRENEVLSQYYNEELNACALDRCLEKAMEMIDYKNKPLRRDMGDFVRGLGVSLSMQGSGISGLDVGSVEIKLQDDGFYTLSIGATDMGTGCDTILAQMVAECMDCDVDQVVTSSLDTDHAPYDTGSYASSTTYVTGMAVVKACEKLRNSILEAAAGFFDVDKEDIEFDGKKIYTLDHTHEMSLADFADTCFNGGIAKALIASDSHMSPTSPPPFMVGIAEVDVDKLTGEIKVHDYVSVVDCGTVINPNLARVQAEGGIVQGIGMALSEDITYSNEGKMRNRNFLQYKLPTRVDVPSVRVEFESSYEGNGPFGAKSIGEVVINTPTSAIASAIKHATGVQVRTLPITAEKVLLGKEDE
;
A
#
# COMPACT_ATOMS: atom_id res chain seq x y z
N MET A 1 -16.00 26.31 -3.11
CA MET A 1 -16.05 25.05 -2.37
C MET A 1 -16.30 25.30 -0.91
N ASN A 2 -17.33 24.65 -0.35
CA ASN A 2 -17.77 24.90 1.04
C ASN A 2 -17.12 23.94 2.04
N SER A 3 -16.73 22.76 1.62
CA SER A 3 -16.17 21.69 2.44
C SER A 3 -14.82 21.17 1.92
N VAL A 4 -14.70 20.93 0.62
CA VAL A 4 -13.45 20.51 -0.04
C VAL A 4 -12.40 21.62 0.06
N GLY A 5 -11.16 21.25 0.37
CA GLY A 5 -10.04 22.17 0.61
C GLY A 5 -9.94 22.69 2.04
N LYS A 6 -10.84 22.28 2.93
CA LYS A 6 -10.81 22.67 4.35
C LYS A 6 -10.25 21.59 5.26
N GLY A 7 -9.52 22.00 6.28
CA GLY A 7 -8.94 21.11 7.29
C GLY A 7 -9.98 20.62 8.31
N VAL A 8 -10.95 19.81 7.88
CA VAL A 8 -11.96 19.21 8.76
C VAL A 8 -11.30 18.18 9.69
N ILE A 9 -11.73 18.18 10.95
CA ILE A 9 -11.27 17.19 11.95
C ILE A 9 -11.74 15.78 11.53
N LYS A 10 -10.87 14.80 11.70
CA LYS A 10 -11.20 13.40 11.41
C LYS A 10 -12.42 12.95 12.21
N LYS A 11 -13.44 12.38 11.57
CA LYS A 11 -14.75 12.04 12.18
C LYS A 11 -14.64 11.11 13.39
N ASP A 12 -13.67 10.21 13.40
CA ASP A 12 -13.41 9.29 14.52
C ASP A 12 -12.33 9.78 15.50
N ALA A 13 -11.81 11.01 15.34
CA ALA A 13 -10.71 11.53 16.16
C ALA A 13 -10.99 11.42 17.66
N MET A 14 -12.21 11.80 18.10
CA MET A 14 -12.59 11.76 19.50
C MET A 14 -12.60 10.35 20.06
N ALA A 15 -13.12 9.37 19.33
CA ALA A 15 -13.10 7.96 19.73
C ALA A 15 -11.68 7.45 19.91
N LEU A 16 -10.78 7.78 18.97
CA LEU A 16 -9.38 7.36 19.02
C LEU A 16 -8.61 7.97 20.18
N VAL A 17 -8.72 9.30 20.40
CA VAL A 17 -7.97 9.98 21.48
C VAL A 17 -8.50 9.70 22.86
N THR A 18 -9.76 9.28 23.00
CA THR A 18 -10.36 8.89 24.28
C THR A 18 -10.28 7.39 24.57
N GLY A 19 -9.68 6.60 23.65
CA GLY A 19 -9.48 5.15 23.85
C GLY A 19 -10.76 4.33 23.79
N GLN A 20 -11.72 4.70 22.92
CA GLN A 20 -12.91 3.87 22.71
C GLN A 20 -12.52 2.54 22.06
N PRO A 21 -13.24 1.42 22.37
CA PRO A 21 -12.97 0.12 21.78
C PRO A 21 -13.40 0.10 20.30
N VAL A 22 -12.48 0.26 19.38
CA VAL A 22 -12.76 0.38 17.94
C VAL A 22 -11.95 -0.58 17.07
N TYR A 23 -10.89 -1.19 17.61
CA TYR A 23 -10.01 -2.10 16.90
C TYR A 23 -10.47 -3.55 16.99
N CYS A 24 -9.96 -4.40 16.13
CA CYS A 24 -10.40 -5.79 15.99
C CYS A 24 -10.42 -6.57 17.32
N ASP A 25 -9.34 -6.50 18.10
CA ASP A 25 -9.25 -7.25 19.38
C ASP A 25 -10.15 -6.67 20.48
N ASP A 26 -10.42 -5.36 20.44
CA ASP A 26 -11.35 -4.71 21.38
C ASP A 26 -12.79 -5.23 21.24
N LEU A 27 -13.15 -5.64 20.03
CA LEU A 27 -14.51 -6.10 19.68
C LEU A 27 -14.69 -7.61 19.85
N ALA A 28 -13.59 -8.35 20.04
CA ALA A 28 -13.66 -9.80 20.17
C ALA A 28 -14.41 -10.25 21.44
N PRO A 29 -15.36 -11.19 21.36
CA PRO A 29 -16.03 -11.75 22.53
C PRO A 29 -15.03 -12.34 23.52
N LYS A 30 -15.33 -12.18 24.83
CA LYS A 30 -14.44 -12.66 25.89
C LYS A 30 -14.28 -14.19 25.97
N ASP A 31 -15.25 -14.91 25.43
CA ASP A 31 -15.32 -16.37 25.37
C ASP A 31 -14.77 -16.96 24.06
N CYS A 32 -14.12 -16.15 23.23
CA CYS A 32 -13.44 -16.65 22.04
C CYS A 32 -12.37 -17.69 22.40
N LEU A 33 -12.31 -18.76 21.62
CA LEU A 33 -11.15 -19.64 21.62
C LEU A 33 -9.90 -18.87 21.17
N ILE A 34 -8.81 -19.07 21.87
CA ILE A 34 -7.51 -18.52 21.49
C ILE A 34 -6.83 -19.45 20.51
N ILE A 35 -6.40 -18.91 19.37
CA ILE A 35 -5.63 -19.65 18.38
C ILE A 35 -4.18 -19.19 18.43
N LYS A 36 -3.25 -20.14 18.43
CA LYS A 36 -1.83 -19.92 18.14
C LYS A 36 -1.34 -20.97 17.14
N LEU A 37 -0.26 -20.64 16.45
CA LEU A 37 0.31 -21.48 15.39
C LEU A 37 1.65 -22.05 15.82
N LEU A 38 1.83 -23.36 15.61
CA LEU A 38 3.16 -23.94 15.63
C LEU A 38 3.85 -23.55 14.32
N ARG A 39 5.04 -22.98 14.42
CA ARG A 39 5.80 -22.49 13.27
C ARG A 39 7.08 -23.28 13.08
N SER A 40 7.49 -23.42 11.82
CA SER A 40 8.71 -24.12 11.44
C SER A 40 9.96 -23.40 11.99
N PRO A 41 10.89 -24.14 12.62
CA PRO A 41 12.22 -23.64 12.94
C PRO A 41 13.20 -23.75 11.74
N HIS A 42 12.80 -24.40 10.65
CA HIS A 42 13.62 -24.66 9.48
C HIS A 42 13.16 -23.83 8.28
N ALA A 43 14.12 -23.38 7.48
CA ALA A 43 13.85 -22.61 6.27
C ALA A 43 13.33 -23.50 5.13
N TYR A 44 13.75 -24.76 5.07
CA TYR A 44 13.24 -25.73 4.11
C TYR A 44 13.25 -27.13 4.72
N ALA A 45 12.09 -27.78 4.78
CA ALA A 45 11.99 -29.14 5.29
C ALA A 45 10.69 -29.82 4.84
N LYS A 46 10.75 -31.15 4.74
CA LYS A 46 9.56 -32.02 4.60
C LYS A 46 9.17 -32.52 6.00
N ILE A 47 7.89 -32.44 6.34
CA ILE A 47 7.35 -32.98 7.58
C ILE A 47 7.06 -34.47 7.37
N ARG A 48 7.79 -35.34 8.08
CA ARG A 48 7.60 -36.79 8.05
C ARG A 48 6.43 -37.23 8.92
N SER A 49 6.29 -36.62 10.09
CA SER A 49 5.18 -36.88 11.01
C SER A 49 4.99 -35.76 12.03
N ILE A 50 3.76 -35.64 12.56
CA ILE A 50 3.42 -34.73 13.65
C ILE A 50 2.69 -35.51 14.73
N ASP A 51 3.27 -35.60 15.93
CA ASP A 51 2.59 -36.20 17.10
C ASP A 51 1.89 -35.10 17.92
N THR A 52 0.57 -35.07 17.85
CA THR A 52 -0.31 -34.15 18.60
C THR A 52 -0.98 -34.81 19.80
N SER A 53 -0.66 -36.08 20.11
CA SER A 53 -1.40 -36.92 21.09
C SER A 53 -1.40 -36.35 22.49
N ILE A 54 -0.29 -35.75 22.96
CA ILE A 54 -0.18 -35.09 24.26
C ILE A 54 -0.90 -33.76 24.24
N ALA A 55 -0.70 -32.95 23.20
CA ALA A 55 -1.29 -31.64 23.05
C ALA A 55 -2.83 -31.69 23.11
N LYS A 56 -3.44 -32.63 22.40
CA LYS A 56 -4.90 -32.86 22.38
C LYS A 56 -5.49 -33.23 23.75
N ARG A 57 -4.69 -33.72 24.71
CA ARG A 57 -5.15 -34.12 26.06
C ARG A 57 -4.97 -33.02 27.10
N ILE A 58 -4.37 -31.92 26.79
CA ILE A 58 -4.19 -30.79 27.72
C ILE A 58 -5.55 -30.17 28.04
N PRO A 59 -5.94 -30.05 29.32
CA PRO A 59 -7.21 -29.42 29.68
C PRO A 59 -7.32 -28.00 29.12
N GLY A 60 -8.47 -27.71 28.51
CA GLY A 60 -8.74 -26.42 27.85
C GLY A 60 -8.41 -26.40 26.35
N ILE A 61 -7.77 -27.42 25.80
CA ILE A 61 -7.59 -27.55 24.36
C ILE A 61 -8.85 -28.10 23.73
N GLU A 62 -9.35 -27.41 22.72
CA GLU A 62 -10.54 -27.78 21.93
C GLU A 62 -10.15 -28.50 20.63
N ALA A 63 -9.05 -28.08 19.98
CA ALA A 63 -8.56 -28.71 18.77
C ALA A 63 -7.06 -28.47 18.54
N VAL A 64 -6.45 -29.43 17.85
CA VAL A 64 -5.12 -29.33 17.25
C VAL A 64 -5.22 -29.87 15.83
N TYR A 65 -4.98 -29.02 14.83
CA TYR A 65 -5.05 -29.36 13.42
C TYR A 65 -3.69 -29.34 12.76
N THR A 66 -3.47 -30.26 11.83
CA THR A 66 -2.25 -30.40 11.02
C THR A 66 -2.62 -30.34 9.54
N TYR A 67 -1.65 -30.51 8.65
CA TYR A 67 -1.89 -30.55 7.21
C TYR A 67 -2.87 -31.68 6.76
N GLU A 68 -3.07 -32.69 7.57
CA GLU A 68 -4.03 -33.78 7.31
C GLU A 68 -5.50 -33.38 7.57
N ASP A 69 -5.71 -32.30 8.33
CA ASP A 69 -7.05 -31.88 8.80
C ASP A 69 -7.67 -30.75 7.96
N VAL A 70 -6.88 -30.13 7.06
CA VAL A 70 -7.26 -28.94 6.31
C VAL A 70 -7.62 -29.26 4.85
N PRO A 71 -8.40 -28.39 4.16
CA PRO A 71 -8.64 -28.51 2.72
C PRO A 71 -7.31 -28.53 1.91
N THR A 72 -7.35 -29.20 0.76
CA THR A 72 -6.15 -29.41 -0.07
C THR A 72 -6.02 -28.44 -1.24
N SER A 73 -7.02 -27.61 -1.49
CA SER A 73 -6.99 -26.62 -2.56
C SER A 73 -5.94 -25.54 -2.31
N ARG A 74 -5.21 -25.21 -3.39
CA ARG A 74 -4.27 -24.07 -3.36
C ARG A 74 -4.99 -22.77 -3.60
N PHE A 75 -4.50 -21.72 -2.95
CA PHE A 75 -5.01 -20.35 -3.07
C PHE A 75 -3.83 -19.36 -3.02
N THR A 76 -4.11 -18.10 -3.33
CA THR A 76 -3.19 -16.99 -3.06
C THR A 76 -3.67 -16.16 -1.89
N LEU A 77 -2.73 -15.55 -1.14
CA LEU A 77 -3.03 -14.59 -0.07
C LEU A 77 -3.24 -13.16 -0.61
N ALA A 78 -2.84 -12.90 -1.86
CA ALA A 78 -2.88 -11.58 -2.45
C ALA A 78 -4.32 -11.07 -2.62
N GLY A 79 -4.57 -9.88 -2.11
CA GLY A 79 -5.84 -9.19 -2.26
C GLY A 79 -5.76 -8.06 -3.27
N GLN A 80 -5.94 -8.39 -4.53
CA GLN A 80 -6.05 -7.43 -5.63
C GLN A 80 -6.87 -8.07 -6.75
N SER A 81 -7.37 -7.33 -7.69
CA SER A 81 -8.12 -7.70 -8.89
C SER A 81 -8.69 -9.15 -8.96
N TYR A 82 -9.34 -9.51 -10.03
CA TYR A 82 -9.73 -10.89 -10.36
C TYR A 82 -9.86 -11.00 -11.90
N PRO A 83 -9.24 -12.01 -12.55
CA PRO A 83 -8.36 -13.02 -11.96
C PRO A 83 -7.12 -12.38 -11.30
N GLU A 84 -6.66 -12.99 -10.19
CA GLU A 84 -5.47 -12.46 -9.51
C GLU A 84 -4.21 -12.72 -10.33
N PRO A 85 -3.39 -11.69 -10.62
CA PRO A 85 -2.06 -11.86 -11.21
C PRO A 85 -1.05 -12.33 -10.15
N SER A 86 -1.34 -13.46 -9.52
CA SER A 86 -0.59 -14.04 -8.41
C SER A 86 -0.67 -15.55 -8.45
N PRO A 87 0.40 -16.27 -8.09
CA PRO A 87 0.39 -17.71 -8.00
C PRO A 87 -0.57 -18.24 -6.93
N TYR A 88 -1.20 -19.36 -7.23
CA TYR A 88 -1.91 -20.22 -6.29
C TYR A 88 -0.93 -21.30 -5.82
N ASP A 89 -0.04 -20.93 -4.91
CA ASP A 89 1.10 -21.72 -4.48
C ASP A 89 1.05 -22.15 -3.01
N ARG A 90 -0.03 -21.83 -2.30
CA ARG A 90 -0.18 -22.04 -0.87
C ARG A 90 -1.45 -22.82 -0.51
N ARG A 91 -1.36 -23.61 0.57
CA ARG A 91 -2.48 -24.24 1.30
C ARG A 91 -2.60 -23.65 2.71
N ILE A 92 -3.65 -24.00 3.47
CA ILE A 92 -3.78 -23.57 4.88
C ILE A 92 -2.60 -24.10 5.71
N LEU A 93 -2.28 -25.40 5.58
CA LEU A 93 -1.11 -26.07 6.13
C LEU A 93 -0.60 -27.07 5.07
N GLU A 94 0.69 -27.28 5.02
CA GLU A 94 1.33 -28.24 4.13
C GLU A 94 2.32 -29.13 4.88
N ASN A 95 2.66 -30.27 4.25
CA ASN A 95 3.73 -31.16 4.74
C ASN A 95 5.13 -30.73 4.28
N VAL A 96 5.25 -29.58 3.62
CA VAL A 96 6.52 -28.93 3.25
C VAL A 96 6.50 -27.53 3.82
N VAL A 97 7.54 -27.18 4.57
CA VAL A 97 7.76 -25.82 5.07
C VAL A 97 8.85 -25.16 4.24
N ARG A 98 8.66 -23.88 3.90
CA ARG A 98 9.49 -23.17 2.92
C ARG A 98 10.22 -21.94 3.46
N TYR A 99 9.97 -21.56 4.73
CA TYR A 99 10.75 -20.53 5.42
C TYR A 99 10.68 -20.72 6.95
N VAL A 100 11.60 -20.10 7.68
CA VAL A 100 11.54 -20.10 9.17
C VAL A 100 10.39 -19.23 9.63
N GLY A 101 9.36 -19.84 10.20
CA GLY A 101 8.12 -19.18 10.59
C GLY A 101 6.88 -19.67 9.84
N ASP A 102 7.05 -20.56 8.84
CA ASP A 102 5.96 -21.19 8.11
C ASP A 102 5.04 -22.00 9.05
N GLU A 103 3.77 -22.07 8.77
CA GLU A 103 2.76 -22.65 9.65
C GLU A 103 2.75 -24.19 9.55
N VAL A 104 2.85 -24.86 10.71
CA VAL A 104 2.94 -26.34 10.85
C VAL A 104 1.69 -26.95 11.46
N ALA A 105 1.13 -26.29 12.48
CA ALA A 105 -0.11 -26.76 13.13
C ALA A 105 -0.88 -25.58 13.72
N ILE A 106 -2.21 -25.75 13.83
CA ILE A 106 -3.13 -24.80 14.45
C ILE A 106 -3.58 -25.39 15.79
N VAL A 107 -3.39 -24.62 16.87
CA VAL A 107 -3.87 -25.00 18.21
C VAL A 107 -4.93 -24.03 18.65
N ALA A 108 -6.11 -24.54 19.04
CA ALA A 108 -7.24 -23.77 19.58
C ALA A 108 -7.59 -24.23 21.00
N GLY A 109 -7.69 -23.28 21.92
CA GLY A 109 -8.00 -23.55 23.31
C GLY A 109 -8.69 -22.39 24.01
N THR A 110 -9.13 -22.63 25.26
CA THR A 110 -9.94 -21.68 26.04
C THR A 110 -9.15 -20.50 26.61
N ASN A 111 -7.84 -20.60 26.67
CA ASN A 111 -6.95 -19.53 27.16
C ASN A 111 -5.52 -19.71 26.61
N GLU A 112 -4.70 -18.67 26.74
CA GLU A 112 -3.33 -18.67 26.23
C GLU A 112 -2.43 -19.73 26.88
N ASP A 113 -2.55 -19.95 28.23
CA ASP A 113 -1.68 -20.91 28.95
C ASP A 113 -1.86 -22.33 28.42
N CYS A 114 -3.10 -22.79 28.23
CA CYS A 114 -3.33 -24.13 27.71
C CYS A 114 -2.83 -24.27 26.27
N VAL A 115 -2.98 -23.23 25.44
CA VAL A 115 -2.51 -23.22 24.04
C VAL A 115 -0.99 -23.23 23.99
N ASP A 116 -0.30 -22.43 24.81
CA ASP A 116 1.17 -22.39 24.85
C ASP A 116 1.77 -23.71 25.36
N ARG A 117 1.11 -24.37 26.31
CA ARG A 117 1.50 -25.72 26.76
C ARG A 117 1.29 -26.75 25.67
N ALA A 118 0.21 -26.66 24.92
CA ALA A 118 -0.08 -27.58 23.82
C ALA A 118 0.94 -27.42 22.68
N LEU A 119 1.29 -26.19 22.29
CA LEU A 119 2.32 -25.93 21.28
C LEU A 119 3.65 -26.58 21.65
N LYS A 120 4.07 -26.49 22.93
CA LYS A 120 5.31 -27.11 23.42
C LYS A 120 5.25 -28.64 23.48
N ALA A 121 4.06 -29.23 23.52
CA ALA A 121 3.85 -30.67 23.58
C ALA A 121 3.78 -31.37 22.22
N ILE A 122 3.58 -30.60 21.13
CA ILE A 122 3.60 -31.12 19.78
C ILE A 122 5.03 -31.49 19.38
N LYS A 123 5.20 -32.69 18.84
CA LYS A 123 6.49 -33.15 18.31
C LYS A 123 6.39 -33.29 16.78
N VAL A 124 7.36 -32.73 16.06
CA VAL A 124 7.43 -32.81 14.62
C VAL A 124 8.73 -33.46 14.22
N ASP A 125 8.65 -34.44 13.33
CA ASP A 125 9.81 -35.08 12.71
C ASP A 125 10.01 -34.44 11.34
N TYR A 126 11.14 -33.75 11.18
CA TYR A 126 11.49 -33.02 9.96
C TYR A 126 12.61 -33.73 9.20
N GLU A 127 12.44 -33.84 7.92
CA GLU A 127 13.53 -34.03 6.97
C GLU A 127 14.00 -32.67 6.49
N VAL A 128 15.07 -32.19 7.12
CA VAL A 128 15.63 -30.87 6.83
C VAL A 128 16.34 -30.89 5.49
N LEU A 129 16.03 -29.93 4.63
CA LEU A 129 16.60 -29.76 3.31
C LEU A 129 17.51 -28.52 3.28
N GLU A 130 18.38 -28.45 2.25
CA GLU A 130 19.19 -27.26 2.01
C GLU A 130 18.31 -26.11 1.52
N PRO A 131 18.33 -24.91 2.18
CA PRO A 131 17.51 -23.79 1.76
C PRO A 131 18.19 -22.93 0.70
N LEU A 132 17.41 -22.38 -0.23
CA LEU A 132 17.81 -21.37 -1.18
C LEU A 132 17.54 -19.99 -0.57
N LEU A 133 18.58 -19.31 -0.04
CA LEU A 133 18.44 -18.02 0.64
C LEU A 133 18.90 -16.83 -0.19
N ASN A 134 19.81 -17.02 -1.13
CA ASN A 134 20.32 -15.96 -1.99
C ASN A 134 19.49 -15.88 -3.28
N PHE A 135 18.69 -14.81 -3.40
CA PHE A 135 17.79 -14.63 -4.55
C PHE A 135 18.53 -14.39 -5.88
N GLU A 136 19.75 -13.85 -5.86
CA GLU A 136 20.56 -13.66 -7.07
C GLU A 136 20.99 -14.99 -7.71
N LYS A 137 20.96 -16.06 -6.95
CA LYS A 137 21.28 -17.42 -7.38
C LYS A 137 20.05 -18.29 -7.57
N SER A 138 18.85 -17.70 -7.58
CA SER A 138 17.61 -18.48 -7.56
C SER A 138 17.23 -19.01 -8.94
N ILE A 139 17.41 -18.22 -9.99
CA ILE A 139 17.09 -18.65 -11.36
C ILE A 139 17.96 -19.84 -11.74
N ASP A 140 17.32 -20.89 -12.25
CA ASP A 140 17.97 -22.14 -12.68
C ASP A 140 18.77 -22.85 -11.56
N ASN A 141 18.46 -22.58 -10.28
CA ASN A 141 19.09 -23.27 -9.16
C ASN A 141 18.64 -24.73 -9.09
N ALA A 142 19.54 -25.61 -8.63
CA ALA A 142 19.21 -27.02 -8.40
C ALA A 142 18.15 -27.24 -7.31
N ILE A 143 18.03 -26.29 -6.36
CA ILE A 143 16.98 -26.27 -5.34
C ILE A 143 15.77 -25.55 -5.91
N VAL A 144 14.67 -26.28 -6.09
CA VAL A 144 13.38 -25.75 -6.54
C VAL A 144 12.47 -25.57 -5.33
N VAL A 145 12.00 -24.35 -5.09
CA VAL A 145 11.19 -24.02 -3.90
C VAL A 145 9.79 -24.62 -3.99
N HIS A 146 9.22 -24.68 -5.20
CA HIS A 146 7.90 -25.23 -5.49
C HIS A 146 8.01 -26.38 -6.50
N GLU A 147 7.99 -27.61 -6.00
CA GLU A 147 8.09 -28.85 -6.82
C GLU A 147 6.72 -29.43 -7.17
N GLU A 148 5.64 -28.96 -6.55
CA GLU A 148 4.29 -29.48 -6.67
C GLU A 148 3.68 -29.32 -8.06
N ASP A 149 2.92 -30.34 -8.51
CA ASP A 149 2.27 -30.35 -9.82
C ASP A 149 0.91 -29.60 -9.83
N ASP A 150 0.34 -29.29 -8.66
CA ASP A 150 -0.94 -28.56 -8.52
C ASP A 150 -0.77 -27.05 -8.39
N TYR A 151 0.43 -26.53 -8.62
CA TYR A 151 0.70 -25.09 -8.79
C TYR A 151 -0.06 -24.53 -9.99
N LYS A 152 -0.64 -23.35 -9.85
CA LYS A 152 -1.36 -22.68 -10.95
C LYS A 152 -1.35 -21.17 -10.84
N CYS A 153 -1.50 -20.51 -11.99
CA CYS A 153 -1.83 -19.09 -12.11
C CYS A 153 -3.16 -18.94 -12.87
N LEU A 154 -3.95 -17.93 -12.54
CA LEU A 154 -5.22 -17.67 -13.22
C LEU A 154 -5.05 -16.78 -14.46
N CYS A 155 -3.91 -16.10 -14.58
CA CYS A 155 -3.53 -15.31 -15.74
C CYS A 155 -2.04 -15.49 -16.03
N GLU A 156 -1.64 -15.10 -17.22
CA GLU A 156 -0.24 -15.12 -17.64
C GLU A 156 0.54 -14.02 -16.93
N ILE A 157 1.60 -14.40 -16.23
CA ILE A 157 2.49 -13.51 -15.46
C ILE A 157 3.97 -13.76 -15.76
N GLY A 158 4.28 -14.54 -16.80
CA GLY A 158 5.66 -14.91 -17.14
C GLY A 158 6.32 -15.84 -16.12
N ASN A 159 5.56 -16.71 -15.46
CA ASN A 159 6.10 -17.62 -14.44
C ASN A 159 6.75 -18.87 -15.06
N ASP A 160 7.83 -19.31 -14.43
CA ASP A 160 8.45 -20.63 -14.64
C ASP A 160 8.92 -21.19 -13.30
N VAL A 161 8.01 -21.87 -12.61
CA VAL A 161 8.21 -22.32 -11.23
C VAL A 161 9.37 -23.33 -11.10
N LYS A 162 9.66 -24.11 -12.14
CA LYS A 162 10.77 -25.08 -12.13
C LYS A 162 12.14 -24.40 -12.20
N ARG A 163 12.17 -23.15 -12.66
CA ARG A 163 13.34 -22.27 -12.66
C ARG A 163 13.36 -21.31 -11.47
N ASN A 164 12.44 -21.47 -10.51
CA ASN A 164 12.17 -20.55 -9.40
C ASN A 164 11.70 -19.15 -9.84
N ILE A 165 11.15 -18.98 -11.03
CA ILE A 165 10.62 -17.72 -11.53
C ILE A 165 9.13 -17.61 -11.16
N VAL A 166 8.80 -16.61 -10.34
CA VAL A 166 7.42 -16.25 -9.98
C VAL A 166 6.76 -15.48 -11.11
N SER A 167 7.51 -14.55 -11.70
CA SER A 167 7.05 -13.70 -12.80
C SER A 167 8.25 -13.10 -13.52
N SER A 168 8.12 -12.92 -14.83
CA SER A 168 9.07 -12.15 -15.63
C SER A 168 8.33 -11.36 -16.71
N GLY A 169 8.95 -10.29 -17.20
CA GLY A 169 8.34 -9.48 -18.26
C GLY A 169 9.24 -8.36 -18.75
N GLU A 170 8.75 -7.70 -19.79
CA GLU A 170 9.44 -6.58 -20.42
C GLU A 170 8.48 -5.50 -20.92
N SER A 171 8.97 -4.28 -21.00
CA SER A 171 8.33 -3.14 -21.66
C SER A 171 9.39 -2.34 -22.39
N VAL A 172 9.24 -2.18 -23.72
CA VAL A 172 10.26 -1.58 -24.57
C VAL A 172 9.66 -0.49 -25.44
N VAL A 173 10.32 0.66 -25.52
CA VAL A 173 10.03 1.77 -26.41
C VAL A 173 11.32 2.12 -27.16
N GLY A 174 11.30 2.01 -28.50
CA GLY A 174 12.48 2.27 -29.34
C GLY A 174 13.57 1.19 -29.24
N ASP A 175 14.72 1.47 -29.80
CA ASP A 175 15.92 0.59 -29.77
C ASP A 175 16.96 1.18 -28.81
N VAL A 176 16.93 0.71 -27.57
CA VAL A 176 17.78 1.22 -26.47
C VAL A 176 19.27 1.00 -26.77
N ASP A 177 19.63 -0.18 -27.29
CA ASP A 177 21.03 -0.51 -27.52
C ASP A 177 21.64 0.31 -28.67
N ALA A 178 20.85 0.61 -29.72
CA ALA A 178 21.25 1.50 -30.78
C ALA A 178 21.43 2.94 -30.29
N VAL A 179 20.46 3.47 -29.50
CA VAL A 179 20.54 4.82 -28.96
C VAL A 179 21.70 4.98 -27.98
N LEU A 180 21.90 4.04 -27.06
CA LEU A 180 23.03 4.08 -26.09
C LEU A 180 24.38 4.09 -26.77
N LYS A 181 24.53 3.37 -27.90
CA LYS A 181 25.78 3.32 -28.66
C LYS A 181 26.15 4.69 -29.24
N ASP A 182 25.16 5.50 -29.59
CA ASP A 182 25.32 6.82 -30.21
C ASP A 182 25.39 7.95 -29.18
N CYS A 183 25.12 7.69 -27.89
CA CYS A 183 25.20 8.70 -26.83
C CYS A 183 26.64 9.16 -26.55
N GLU A 184 26.79 10.44 -26.22
CA GLU A 184 28.09 11.02 -25.87
C GLU A 184 28.58 10.65 -24.47
N VAL A 185 27.64 10.43 -23.55
CA VAL A 185 27.87 9.96 -22.16
C VAL A 185 26.97 8.79 -21.88
N VAL A 186 27.55 7.72 -21.37
CA VAL A 186 26.79 6.52 -20.94
C VAL A 186 27.28 6.12 -19.55
N LEU A 187 26.32 5.96 -18.63
CA LEU A 187 26.57 5.38 -17.31
C LEU A 187 25.85 4.04 -17.18
N GLU A 188 26.51 3.11 -16.47
CA GLU A 188 25.99 1.79 -16.15
C GLU A 188 26.25 1.51 -14.67
N ARG A 189 25.19 1.22 -13.88
CA ARG A 189 25.27 1.09 -12.43
C ARG A 189 24.34 0.04 -11.90
N ASP A 190 24.75 -0.56 -10.78
CA ASP A 190 23.93 -1.48 -9.98
C ASP A 190 23.47 -0.79 -8.69
N TYR A 191 22.20 -0.98 -8.35
CA TYR A 191 21.58 -0.48 -7.13
C TYR A 191 20.91 -1.62 -6.37
N HIS A 192 20.91 -1.53 -5.03
CA HIS A 192 20.34 -2.56 -4.19
C HIS A 192 19.51 -1.96 -3.05
N THR A 193 18.27 -2.41 -2.91
CA THR A 193 17.41 -2.08 -1.78
C THR A 193 17.11 -3.33 -0.97
N LYS A 194 17.40 -3.31 0.33
CA LYS A 194 17.07 -4.40 1.24
C LYS A 194 15.57 -4.47 1.52
N ALA A 195 15.12 -5.64 1.98
CA ALA A 195 13.79 -5.80 2.52
C ALA A 195 13.62 -4.99 3.81
N ASN A 196 12.45 -4.36 3.99
CA ASN A 196 12.08 -3.69 5.23
C ASN A 196 10.61 -3.94 5.59
N ALA A 197 10.26 -3.81 6.89
CA ALA A 197 8.95 -4.13 7.42
C ALA A 197 8.04 -2.91 7.48
N GLN A 198 6.74 -3.10 7.24
CA GLN A 198 5.72 -2.04 7.36
C GLN A 198 5.54 -1.53 8.78
N ALA A 199 5.86 -2.36 9.76
CA ALA A 199 5.92 -2.03 11.19
C ALA A 199 4.66 -1.34 11.75
N MET A 200 3.48 -1.65 11.18
CA MET A 200 2.21 -1.12 11.65
C MET A 200 2.02 -1.34 13.15
N MET A 201 1.46 -0.36 13.86
CA MET A 201 1.30 -0.41 15.32
C MET A 201 0.40 -1.58 15.74
N GLU A 202 -0.73 -1.75 15.09
CA GLU A 202 -1.60 -2.90 15.26
C GLU A 202 -1.07 -4.10 14.47
N THR A 203 -0.71 -5.17 15.17
CA THR A 203 -0.23 -6.42 14.58
C THR A 203 -1.32 -7.15 13.80
N MET A 204 -0.99 -8.19 13.03
CA MET A 204 -1.98 -9.03 12.33
C MET A 204 -2.93 -9.67 13.32
N ARG A 205 -4.25 -9.52 13.11
CA ARG A 205 -5.29 -10.08 13.98
C ARG A 205 -6.65 -10.20 13.31
N SER A 206 -7.39 -11.20 13.75
CA SER A 206 -8.77 -11.41 13.35
C SER A 206 -9.52 -12.22 14.41
N TYR A 207 -10.84 -12.11 14.42
CA TYR A 207 -11.70 -13.09 15.10
C TYR A 207 -12.88 -13.46 14.21
N CYS A 208 -13.40 -14.68 14.41
CA CYS A 208 -14.53 -15.17 13.65
C CYS A 208 -15.61 -15.74 14.58
N TYR A 209 -16.86 -15.70 14.12
CA TYR A 209 -18.00 -16.33 14.77
C TYR A 209 -19.02 -16.80 13.73
N ILE A 210 -19.91 -17.70 14.16
CA ILE A 210 -21.06 -18.13 13.34
C ILE A 210 -22.28 -17.35 13.80
N ASP A 211 -22.99 -16.71 12.85
CA ASP A 211 -24.22 -15.99 13.15
C ASP A 211 -25.44 -16.93 13.27
N THR A 212 -26.59 -16.35 13.59
CA THR A 212 -27.88 -17.08 13.75
C THR A 212 -28.37 -17.75 12.46
N TYR A 213 -27.84 -17.35 11.30
CA TYR A 213 -28.14 -17.94 9.98
C TYR A 213 -27.10 -19.00 9.56
N GLY A 214 -26.19 -19.36 10.46
CA GLY A 214 -25.13 -20.34 10.21
C GLY A 214 -24.05 -19.86 9.26
N ARG A 215 -23.85 -18.53 9.11
CA ARG A 215 -22.82 -17.92 8.28
C ARG A 215 -21.59 -17.59 9.10
N LEU A 216 -20.43 -17.70 8.49
CA LEU A 216 -19.15 -17.32 9.06
C LEU A 216 -18.97 -15.79 8.94
N ASN A 217 -18.85 -15.12 10.06
CA ASN A 217 -18.48 -13.71 10.13
C ASN A 217 -17.01 -13.61 10.54
N CYS A 218 -16.21 -12.96 9.71
CA CYS A 218 -14.80 -12.71 9.96
C CYS A 218 -14.58 -11.21 10.21
N VAL A 219 -14.26 -10.85 11.44
CA VAL A 219 -13.89 -9.48 11.81
C VAL A 219 -12.38 -9.37 11.72
N SER A 220 -11.91 -8.54 10.80
CA SER A 220 -10.48 -8.48 10.46
C SER A 220 -9.99 -7.05 10.32
N SER A 221 -8.78 -6.84 10.82
CA SER A 221 -7.98 -5.64 10.54
C SER A 221 -7.39 -5.72 9.13
N THR A 222 -8.22 -5.55 8.09
CA THR A 222 -7.86 -5.72 6.68
C THR A 222 -8.16 -4.49 5.83
N GLN A 223 -7.32 -4.25 4.80
CA GLN A 223 -7.53 -3.22 3.77
C GLN A 223 -8.48 -3.69 2.65
N ILE A 224 -8.79 -4.99 2.58
CA ILE A 224 -9.37 -5.67 1.42
C ILE A 224 -10.53 -6.62 1.78
N PRO A 225 -11.58 -6.17 2.45
CA PRO A 225 -12.61 -7.06 3.01
C PRO A 225 -13.26 -7.97 1.96
N PHE A 226 -13.54 -7.48 0.76
CA PHE A 226 -14.13 -8.28 -0.32
C PHE A 226 -13.18 -9.35 -0.87
N HIS A 227 -11.87 -9.06 -0.91
CA HIS A 227 -10.86 -10.05 -1.28
C HIS A 227 -10.64 -11.08 -0.17
N VAL A 228 -10.65 -10.66 1.11
CA VAL A 228 -10.64 -11.62 2.24
C VAL A 228 -11.79 -12.60 2.12
N ARG A 229 -13.03 -12.14 1.84
CA ARG A 229 -14.17 -13.01 1.58
C ARG A 229 -13.91 -14.03 0.48
N ARG A 230 -13.31 -13.61 -0.65
CA ARG A 230 -12.93 -14.48 -1.75
C ARG A 230 -11.85 -15.49 -1.35
N ILE A 231 -10.79 -15.05 -0.68
CA ILE A 231 -9.68 -15.90 -0.25
C ILE A 231 -10.17 -16.96 0.76
N LEU A 232 -11.00 -16.55 1.74
CA LEU A 232 -11.60 -17.50 2.69
C LEU A 232 -12.51 -18.52 2.00
N SER A 233 -13.28 -18.09 1.00
CA SER A 233 -14.11 -19.00 0.19
C SER A 233 -13.27 -20.05 -0.52
N ASN A 234 -12.14 -19.65 -1.12
CA ASN A 234 -11.22 -20.55 -1.80
C ASN A 234 -10.51 -21.49 -0.82
N ALA A 235 -9.97 -20.94 0.27
CA ALA A 235 -9.19 -21.71 1.26
C ALA A 235 -10.04 -22.72 2.05
N LEU A 236 -11.29 -22.38 2.35
CA LEU A 236 -12.22 -23.24 3.11
C LEU A 236 -13.09 -24.13 2.22
N GLU A 237 -13.05 -23.93 0.90
CA GLU A 237 -13.90 -24.61 -0.08
C GLU A 237 -15.42 -24.44 0.22
N ILE A 238 -15.83 -23.23 0.65
CA ILE A 238 -17.22 -22.90 0.94
C ILE A 238 -17.70 -21.71 0.10
N PRO A 239 -19.00 -21.61 -0.22
CA PRO A 239 -19.53 -20.51 -1.02
C PRO A 239 -19.34 -19.15 -0.34
N LYS A 240 -19.06 -18.09 -1.12
CA LYS A 240 -18.96 -16.71 -0.63
C LYS A 240 -20.21 -16.25 0.13
N SER A 241 -21.40 -16.76 -0.23
CA SER A 241 -22.66 -16.49 0.48
C SER A 241 -22.69 -16.98 1.94
N LYS A 242 -21.77 -17.85 2.32
CA LYS A 242 -21.60 -18.32 3.70
C LYS A 242 -20.62 -17.50 4.51
N ILE A 243 -20.04 -16.44 3.91
CA ILE A 243 -18.98 -15.63 4.54
C ILE A 243 -19.38 -14.16 4.50
N ASN A 244 -19.32 -13.49 5.64
CA ASN A 244 -19.36 -12.06 5.78
C ASN A 244 -18.03 -11.58 6.38
N VAL A 245 -17.44 -10.50 5.86
CA VAL A 245 -16.21 -9.89 6.40
C VAL A 245 -16.53 -8.52 6.94
N VAL A 246 -16.28 -8.34 8.23
CA VAL A 246 -16.52 -7.10 8.97
C VAL A 246 -15.19 -6.37 9.16
N LYS A 247 -15.17 -5.09 8.85
CA LYS A 247 -13.98 -4.25 8.99
C LYS A 247 -14.12 -3.26 10.15
N PRO A 248 -13.42 -3.47 11.27
CA PRO A 248 -13.33 -2.48 12.34
C PRO A 248 -12.37 -1.35 11.95
N ARG A 249 -12.07 -0.44 12.87
CA ARG A 249 -10.96 0.50 12.70
C ARG A 249 -9.62 -0.27 12.60
N ILE A 250 -8.72 0.22 11.74
CA ILE A 250 -7.43 -0.42 11.48
C ILE A 250 -6.31 0.46 12.04
N GLY A 251 -5.44 -0.14 12.85
CA GLY A 251 -4.29 0.53 13.48
C GLY A 251 -3.04 0.54 12.61
N GLY A 252 -3.18 1.04 11.36
CA GLY A 252 -2.14 1.06 10.35
C GLY A 252 -2.11 -0.20 9.49
N GLY A 253 -1.79 -0.05 8.22
CA GLY A 253 -1.68 -1.16 7.27
C GLY A 253 -0.45 -1.03 6.39
N PHE A 254 -0.28 0.12 5.75
CA PHE A 254 0.83 0.44 4.83
C PHE A 254 1.03 -0.60 3.71
N GLY A 255 -0.02 -1.35 3.37
CA GLY A 255 0.04 -2.46 2.43
C GLY A 255 0.12 -3.85 3.07
N ALA A 256 0.68 -4.01 4.28
CA ALA A 256 0.78 -5.33 4.93
C ALA A 256 -0.56 -6.04 5.07
N LYS A 257 -1.64 -5.30 5.30
CA LYS A 257 -3.00 -5.80 5.47
C LYS A 257 -3.81 -5.90 4.16
N GLN A 258 -3.12 -5.81 3.02
CA GLN A 258 -3.62 -6.18 1.68
C GLN A 258 -3.46 -7.68 1.41
N THR A 259 -3.10 -8.44 2.42
CA THR A 259 -2.88 -9.88 2.42
C THR A 259 -3.76 -10.52 3.49
N ALA A 260 -4.46 -11.61 3.17
CA ALA A 260 -5.20 -12.40 4.15
C ALA A 260 -4.24 -13.29 4.95
N CYS A 261 -3.59 -12.73 5.95
CA CYS A 261 -2.48 -13.36 6.67
C CYS A 261 -2.95 -14.34 7.78
N CYS A 262 -3.79 -13.88 8.70
CA CYS A 262 -4.23 -14.65 9.88
C CYS A 262 -5.70 -15.06 9.84
N GLU A 263 -6.49 -14.45 8.98
CA GLU A 263 -7.94 -14.65 8.83
C GLU A 263 -8.30 -16.09 8.52
N ILE A 264 -7.46 -16.76 7.73
CA ILE A 264 -7.67 -18.13 7.27
C ILE A 264 -7.74 -19.09 8.46
N PHE A 265 -6.89 -18.91 9.46
CA PHE A 265 -6.80 -19.80 10.62
C PHE A 265 -8.00 -19.63 11.54
N THR A 266 -8.42 -18.39 11.82
CA THR A 266 -9.63 -18.11 12.61
C THR A 266 -10.90 -18.60 11.90
N ALA A 267 -10.99 -18.34 10.60
CA ALA A 267 -12.09 -18.78 9.77
C ALA A 267 -12.21 -20.31 9.73
N PHE A 268 -11.08 -21.01 9.54
CA PHE A 268 -11.03 -22.48 9.53
C PHE A 268 -11.47 -23.07 10.88
N VAL A 269 -10.89 -22.61 11.99
CA VAL A 269 -11.22 -23.13 13.33
C VAL A 269 -12.68 -22.87 13.68
N THR A 270 -13.16 -21.64 13.49
CA THR A 270 -14.57 -21.28 13.74
C THR A 270 -15.52 -22.09 12.87
N TRP A 271 -15.21 -22.28 11.59
CA TRP A 271 -16.05 -23.07 10.68
C TRP A 271 -16.13 -24.54 11.08
N LYS A 272 -15.01 -25.13 11.54
CA LYS A 272 -14.97 -26.54 12.01
C LYS A 272 -15.66 -26.74 13.36
N LEU A 273 -15.35 -25.89 14.35
CA LEU A 273 -15.82 -26.06 15.73
C LEU A 273 -17.20 -25.42 15.99
N LYS A 274 -17.66 -24.51 15.13
CA LYS A 274 -18.84 -23.67 15.33
C LYS A 274 -18.79 -22.85 16.63
N LYS A 275 -17.59 -22.53 17.10
CA LYS A 275 -17.31 -21.69 18.26
C LYS A 275 -16.56 -20.44 17.82
N PRO A 276 -16.79 -19.28 18.46
CA PRO A 276 -16.00 -18.09 18.15
C PRO A 276 -14.53 -18.33 18.49
N SER A 277 -13.65 -17.83 17.62
CA SER A 277 -12.21 -17.96 17.83
C SER A 277 -11.48 -16.72 17.37
N LYS A 278 -10.31 -16.44 17.97
CA LYS A 278 -9.46 -15.31 17.64
C LYS A 278 -7.99 -15.67 17.56
N ILE A 279 -7.27 -14.92 16.74
CA ILE A 279 -5.81 -14.93 16.65
C ILE A 279 -5.27 -13.51 16.73
N VAL A 280 -4.20 -13.32 17.49
CA VAL A 280 -3.47 -12.05 17.57
C VAL A 280 -1.98 -12.39 17.46
N TYR A 281 -1.36 -11.99 16.35
CA TYR A 281 0.08 -12.18 16.20
C TYR A 281 0.84 -11.26 17.16
N THR A 282 1.85 -11.80 17.80
CA THR A 282 2.84 -11.01 18.51
C THR A 282 3.62 -10.11 17.55
N ARG A 283 4.38 -9.16 18.07
CA ARG A 283 5.27 -8.36 17.23
C ARG A 283 6.30 -9.22 16.49
N GLU A 284 6.87 -10.22 17.18
CA GLU A 284 7.81 -11.16 16.56
C GLU A 284 7.17 -11.97 15.43
N GLU A 285 5.95 -12.47 15.62
CA GLU A 285 5.22 -13.20 14.58
C GLU A 285 4.87 -12.29 13.41
N THR A 286 4.50 -11.03 13.66
CA THR A 286 4.23 -10.05 12.61
C THR A 286 5.47 -9.77 11.77
N PHE A 287 6.67 -9.67 12.38
CA PHE A 287 7.92 -9.51 11.66
C PHE A 287 8.31 -10.76 10.87
N ALA A 288 8.20 -11.93 11.48
CA ALA A 288 8.79 -13.17 10.97
C ALA A 288 7.84 -14.01 10.10
N ALA A 289 6.55 -13.72 10.09
CA ALA A 289 5.54 -14.58 9.45
C ALA A 289 4.36 -13.81 8.81
N SER A 290 4.52 -12.51 8.53
CA SER A 290 3.56 -11.76 7.72
C SER A 290 4.09 -11.54 6.30
N ASN A 291 4.51 -10.34 5.98
CA ASN A 291 5.16 -9.98 4.72
C ASN A 291 6.06 -8.75 4.91
N SER A 292 6.93 -8.49 3.95
CA SER A 292 7.84 -7.34 3.94
C SER A 292 7.84 -6.62 2.58
N ARG A 293 8.57 -5.50 2.48
CA ARG A 293 8.95 -4.94 1.17
C ARG A 293 9.86 -5.93 0.44
N HIS A 294 9.76 -6.01 -0.87
CA HIS A 294 10.64 -6.81 -1.72
C HIS A 294 12.08 -6.27 -1.66
N GLU A 295 13.05 -7.13 -1.41
CA GLU A 295 14.45 -6.86 -1.69
C GLU A 295 14.66 -6.89 -3.20
N MET A 296 15.33 -5.85 -3.75
CA MET A 296 15.52 -5.72 -5.19
C MET A 296 16.94 -5.32 -5.54
N LYS A 297 17.51 -5.97 -6.57
CA LYS A 297 18.69 -5.50 -7.29
C LYS A 297 18.28 -4.94 -8.64
N MET A 298 18.83 -3.79 -8.98
CA MET A 298 18.47 -3.04 -10.17
C MET A 298 19.74 -2.66 -10.93
N HIS A 299 19.79 -3.04 -12.20
CA HIS A 299 20.84 -2.64 -13.12
C HIS A 299 20.32 -1.56 -14.05
N VAL A 300 20.97 -0.41 -14.08
CA VAL A 300 20.53 0.75 -14.86
C VAL A 300 21.62 1.19 -15.82
N ARG A 301 21.27 1.35 -17.09
CA ARG A 301 22.08 2.05 -18.09
C ARG A 301 21.36 3.32 -18.51
N ILE A 302 22.07 4.44 -18.56
CA ILE A 302 21.54 5.71 -19.02
C ILE A 302 22.49 6.35 -20.03
N GLY A 303 21.93 6.87 -21.13
CA GLY A 303 22.67 7.57 -22.16
C GLY A 303 22.17 9.00 -22.33
N ALA A 304 23.11 9.94 -22.46
CA ALA A 304 22.84 11.36 -22.62
C ALA A 304 23.80 12.05 -23.58
N THR A 305 23.42 13.22 -24.05
CA THR A 305 24.32 14.18 -24.72
C THR A 305 25.09 14.97 -23.67
N LYS A 306 26.19 15.64 -24.08
CA LYS A 306 26.99 16.49 -23.18
C LYS A 306 26.25 17.69 -22.61
N ASP A 307 25.17 18.12 -23.25
CA ASP A 307 24.33 19.20 -22.76
C ASP A 307 23.27 18.70 -21.75
N GLY A 308 23.32 17.43 -21.38
CA GLY A 308 22.45 16.81 -20.36
C GLY A 308 21.08 16.38 -20.88
N THR A 309 20.85 16.30 -22.19
CA THR A 309 19.63 15.69 -22.73
C THR A 309 19.72 14.18 -22.60
N ILE A 310 18.82 13.56 -21.84
CA ILE A 310 18.76 12.10 -21.66
C ILE A 310 18.12 11.50 -22.91
N GLU A 311 18.78 10.54 -23.53
CA GLU A 311 18.35 9.94 -24.80
C GLU A 311 17.86 8.51 -24.64
N ALA A 312 18.39 7.74 -23.68
CA ALA A 312 17.94 6.39 -23.40
C ALA A 312 18.07 6.02 -21.92
N ILE A 313 17.13 5.18 -21.44
CA ILE A 313 17.19 4.56 -20.12
C ILE A 313 16.85 3.09 -20.25
N ASP A 314 17.67 2.21 -19.68
CA ASP A 314 17.48 0.76 -19.59
C ASP A 314 17.52 0.34 -18.14
N LEU A 315 16.47 -0.31 -17.67
CA LEU A 315 16.32 -0.78 -16.29
C LEU A 315 16.01 -2.27 -16.27
N TYR A 316 16.91 -3.06 -15.67
CA TYR A 316 16.62 -4.43 -15.28
C TYR A 316 16.42 -4.51 -13.76
N THR A 317 15.44 -5.29 -13.31
CA THR A 317 15.17 -5.47 -11.87
C THR A 317 14.99 -6.95 -11.53
N LEU A 318 15.78 -7.44 -10.60
CA LEU A 318 15.63 -8.76 -9.97
C LEU A 318 15.04 -8.58 -8.57
N SER A 319 13.90 -9.25 -8.29
CA SER A 319 13.16 -9.11 -7.04
C SER A 319 13.08 -10.42 -6.26
N ASN A 320 13.37 -10.37 -4.96
CA ASN A 320 13.18 -11.48 -4.04
C ASN A 320 11.73 -11.54 -3.55
N GLN A 321 11.03 -12.61 -3.91
CA GLN A 321 9.66 -12.86 -3.46
C GLN A 321 9.60 -13.57 -2.11
N GLY A 322 10.62 -14.31 -1.74
CA GLY A 322 10.54 -15.27 -0.64
C GLY A 322 9.78 -16.54 -1.03
N ALA A 323 9.16 -17.18 -0.04
CA ALA A 323 8.63 -18.53 -0.17
C ALA A 323 7.30 -18.66 -0.92
N TYR A 324 6.53 -17.58 -1.12
CA TYR A 324 5.20 -17.61 -1.74
C TYR A 324 4.97 -16.38 -2.61
N GLY A 325 4.33 -16.56 -3.77
CA GLY A 325 4.28 -15.60 -4.86
C GLY A 325 3.48 -14.31 -4.63
N GLU A 326 2.54 -14.32 -3.77
CA GLU A 326 1.74 -13.20 -3.27
C GLU A 326 1.62 -11.99 -4.24
N HIS A 327 2.18 -10.82 -3.86
CA HIS A 327 2.12 -9.57 -4.65
C HIS A 327 3.31 -9.36 -5.61
N GLY A 328 4.26 -10.30 -5.70
CA GLY A 328 5.48 -10.13 -6.50
C GLY A 328 5.27 -9.69 -7.94
N PRO A 329 4.38 -10.37 -8.71
CA PRO A 329 4.17 -10.05 -10.12
C PRO A 329 3.73 -8.61 -10.37
N THR A 330 2.92 -8.05 -9.49
CA THR A 330 2.41 -6.68 -9.64
C THR A 330 3.33 -5.64 -9.01
N THR A 331 4.03 -5.99 -7.93
CA THR A 331 4.98 -5.09 -7.27
C THR A 331 6.15 -4.73 -8.19
N ILE A 332 6.71 -5.73 -8.87
CA ILE A 332 7.89 -5.52 -9.72
C ILE A 332 7.61 -4.58 -10.89
N GLY A 333 6.45 -4.70 -11.53
CA GLY A 333 6.09 -3.85 -12.66
C GLY A 333 6.13 -2.36 -12.32
N LEU A 334 5.81 -1.98 -11.08
CA LEU A 334 5.83 -0.58 -10.68
C LEU A 334 7.26 -0.02 -10.50
N ALA A 335 8.28 -0.85 -10.39
CA ALA A 335 9.67 -0.38 -10.34
C ALA A 335 10.05 0.39 -11.62
N GLY A 336 9.66 -0.10 -12.79
CA GLY A 336 9.86 0.57 -14.07
C GLY A 336 8.77 1.57 -14.40
N HIS A 337 7.50 1.14 -14.38
CA HIS A 337 6.36 1.97 -14.82
C HIS A 337 6.06 3.19 -13.94
N LYS A 338 6.71 3.36 -12.79
CA LYS A 338 6.59 4.55 -11.94
C LYS A 338 7.91 5.32 -11.78
N SER A 339 8.99 4.91 -12.46
CA SER A 339 10.26 5.63 -12.43
C SER A 339 10.67 6.16 -13.81
N LEU A 340 10.62 5.33 -14.85
CA LEU A 340 11.00 5.73 -16.21
C LEU A 340 10.15 6.87 -16.78
N PRO A 341 8.82 6.93 -16.57
CA PRO A 341 7.98 7.99 -17.12
C PRO A 341 8.24 9.38 -16.57
N LEU A 342 8.98 9.52 -15.45
CA LEU A 342 9.47 10.82 -14.99
C LEU A 342 10.34 11.52 -16.03
N TYR A 343 10.99 10.76 -16.91
CA TYR A 343 11.90 11.21 -17.97
C TYR A 343 11.40 10.75 -19.35
N ASN A 344 10.19 11.16 -19.72
CA ASN A 344 9.47 10.68 -20.90
C ASN A 344 10.04 11.18 -22.25
N HIS A 345 10.97 12.14 -22.24
CA HIS A 345 11.53 12.73 -23.47
C HIS A 345 12.62 11.87 -24.12
N VAL A 346 12.90 10.68 -23.61
CA VAL A 346 13.91 9.78 -24.15
C VAL A 346 13.52 9.20 -25.52
N LYS A 347 14.52 8.99 -26.40
CA LYS A 347 14.31 8.33 -27.70
C LYS A 347 13.98 6.84 -27.55
N ALA A 348 14.53 6.21 -26.52
CA ALA A 348 14.32 4.80 -26.23
C ALA A 348 14.36 4.51 -24.72
N SER A 349 13.52 3.57 -24.29
CA SER A 349 13.53 3.07 -22.92
C SER A 349 13.17 1.58 -22.88
N ARG A 350 13.80 0.85 -21.95
CA ARG A 350 13.52 -0.57 -21.73
C ARG A 350 13.43 -0.82 -20.23
N PHE A 351 12.41 -1.57 -19.85
CA PHE A 351 12.26 -2.13 -18.53
C PHE A 351 12.10 -3.65 -18.63
N THR A 352 12.98 -4.40 -18.01
CA THR A 352 12.91 -5.86 -17.91
C THR A 352 13.01 -6.29 -16.46
N TYR A 353 12.36 -7.40 -16.10
CA TYR A 353 12.35 -7.85 -14.72
C TYR A 353 12.16 -9.35 -14.55
N ASP A 354 12.68 -9.86 -13.43
CA ASP A 354 12.42 -11.18 -12.89
C ASP A 354 12.07 -11.10 -11.41
N VAL A 355 11.09 -11.89 -10.98
CA VAL A 355 10.71 -12.12 -9.58
C VAL A 355 10.99 -13.57 -9.25
N VAL A 356 11.71 -13.85 -8.16
CA VAL A 356 12.20 -15.20 -7.89
C VAL A 356 11.80 -15.68 -6.49
N TYR A 357 11.57 -17.00 -6.38
CA TYR A 357 11.35 -17.69 -5.12
C TYR A 357 12.64 -17.89 -4.33
N THR A 358 12.54 -17.82 -3.00
CA THR A 358 13.58 -18.21 -2.05
C THR A 358 12.97 -18.83 -0.80
N ASN A 359 13.78 -19.44 0.06
CA ASN A 359 13.34 -19.96 1.37
C ASN A 359 13.43 -18.89 2.48
N THR A 360 13.00 -17.67 2.18
CA THR A 360 12.84 -16.58 3.16
C THR A 360 11.37 -16.24 3.36
N MET A 361 11.04 -15.44 4.36
CA MET A 361 9.67 -14.94 4.53
C MET A 361 9.21 -14.23 3.24
N ARG A 362 7.96 -14.45 2.87
CA ARG A 362 7.38 -13.85 1.66
C ARG A 362 7.43 -12.32 1.70
N ALA A 363 7.68 -11.72 0.55
CA ALA A 363 7.46 -10.30 0.34
C ALA A 363 6.01 -10.05 -0.11
N GLY A 364 5.50 -8.85 0.14
CA GLY A 364 4.14 -8.45 -0.19
C GLY A 364 4.03 -6.94 -0.39
N ALA A 365 2.83 -6.42 -0.27
CA ALA A 365 2.58 -5.01 -0.47
C ALA A 365 3.17 -4.14 0.65
N TYR A 366 3.87 -3.09 0.28
CA TYR A 366 4.28 -2.01 1.16
C TYR A 366 4.18 -0.69 0.39
N ARG A 367 3.69 0.38 1.06
CA ARG A 367 3.53 1.75 0.55
C ARG A 367 4.60 2.10 -0.50
N GLY A 368 4.19 2.56 -1.68
CA GLY A 368 5.05 2.78 -2.84
C GLY A 368 5.23 1.58 -3.77
N TYR A 369 5.02 0.34 -3.31
CA TYR A 369 4.77 -0.89 -4.08
C TYR A 369 5.71 -1.11 -5.28
N GLY A 370 7.02 -1.15 -5.06
CA GLY A 370 8.04 -1.30 -6.11
C GLY A 370 8.55 0.03 -6.68
N ALA A 371 7.70 1.04 -6.80
CA ALA A 371 8.11 2.37 -7.26
C ALA A 371 9.22 2.97 -6.39
N THR A 372 9.17 2.77 -5.07
CA THR A 372 10.20 3.28 -4.14
C THR A 372 11.60 2.76 -4.49
N GLN A 373 11.70 1.47 -4.83
CA GLN A 373 12.96 0.85 -5.23
C GLN A 373 13.41 1.33 -6.61
N GLY A 374 12.51 1.29 -7.61
CA GLY A 374 12.82 1.74 -8.97
C GLY A 374 13.23 3.21 -9.03
N GLN A 375 12.54 4.06 -8.28
CA GLN A 375 12.89 5.49 -8.21
C GLN A 375 14.21 5.73 -7.47
N PHE A 376 14.54 4.94 -6.44
CA PHE A 376 15.86 5.00 -5.85
C PHE A 376 16.95 4.79 -6.90
N ALA A 377 16.83 3.78 -7.75
CA ALA A 377 17.82 3.49 -8.78
C ALA A 377 17.87 4.57 -9.87
N VAL A 378 16.70 4.91 -10.45
CA VAL A 378 16.63 5.88 -11.56
C VAL A 378 17.03 7.27 -11.09
N GLU A 379 16.54 7.76 -9.96
CA GLU A 379 16.88 9.09 -9.45
C GLU A 379 18.35 9.20 -9.00
N SER A 380 18.93 8.08 -8.51
CA SER A 380 20.35 8.05 -8.15
C SER A 380 21.25 8.11 -9.38
N ILE A 381 20.94 7.37 -10.45
CA ILE A 381 21.76 7.46 -11.68
C ILE A 381 21.61 8.81 -12.37
N ILE A 382 20.46 9.49 -12.25
CA ILE A 382 20.28 10.88 -12.72
C ILE A 382 21.18 11.84 -11.93
N ASN A 383 21.31 11.67 -10.61
CA ASN A 383 22.24 12.46 -9.81
C ASN A 383 23.71 12.19 -10.21
N GLU A 384 24.06 10.90 -10.44
CA GLU A 384 25.40 10.55 -10.93
C GLU A 384 25.69 11.10 -12.33
N LEU A 385 24.68 11.14 -13.21
CA LEU A 385 24.80 11.75 -14.54
C LEU A 385 25.01 13.28 -14.44
N ALA A 386 24.31 13.95 -13.53
CA ALA A 386 24.51 15.38 -13.27
C ALA A 386 25.95 15.65 -12.80
N ASP A 387 26.49 14.83 -11.88
CA ASP A 387 27.88 14.92 -11.42
C ASP A 387 28.89 14.71 -12.57
N GLU A 388 28.69 13.70 -13.42
CA GLU A 388 29.55 13.41 -14.57
C GLU A 388 29.59 14.55 -15.58
N LEU A 389 28.45 15.21 -15.79
CA LEU A 389 28.32 16.36 -16.69
C LEU A 389 28.70 17.70 -16.05
N ASN A 390 29.00 17.72 -14.74
CA ASN A 390 29.16 18.94 -13.94
C ASN A 390 27.95 19.89 -14.07
N MET A 391 26.76 19.32 -14.10
CA MET A 391 25.48 20.01 -14.21
C MET A 391 24.77 20.03 -12.85
N ASP A 392 24.01 21.10 -12.59
CA ASP A 392 23.19 21.16 -11.37
C ASP A 392 22.09 20.06 -11.37
N PRO A 393 21.90 19.33 -10.26
CA PRO A 393 20.91 18.28 -10.16
C PRO A 393 19.47 18.72 -10.43
N CYS A 394 19.10 19.97 -10.17
CA CYS A 394 17.79 20.51 -10.51
C CYS A 394 17.71 20.87 -12.00
N GLU A 395 18.80 21.41 -12.58
CA GLU A 395 18.85 21.80 -13.99
C GLU A 395 18.63 20.60 -14.92
N ILE A 396 19.34 19.47 -14.68
CA ILE A 396 19.16 18.26 -15.48
C ILE A 396 17.71 17.73 -15.41
N ARG A 397 17.04 17.88 -14.26
CA ARG A 397 15.64 17.50 -14.07
C ARG A 397 14.69 18.42 -14.83
N PHE A 398 14.86 19.75 -14.73
CA PHE A 398 14.05 20.70 -15.48
C PHE A 398 14.12 20.47 -17.00
N LYS A 399 15.28 20.03 -17.48
CA LYS A 399 15.50 19.75 -18.90
C LYS A 399 14.78 18.50 -19.38
N ASN A 400 14.70 17.46 -18.57
CA ASN A 400 14.31 16.11 -19.02
C ASN A 400 13.00 15.60 -18.42
N MET A 401 12.46 16.22 -17.34
CA MET A 401 11.26 15.72 -16.68
C MET A 401 10.00 15.90 -17.54
N THR A 402 9.09 14.97 -17.38
CA THR A 402 7.78 14.97 -18.05
C THR A 402 6.97 16.23 -17.75
N ARG A 403 6.06 16.59 -18.67
CA ARG A 403 5.23 17.80 -18.63
C ARG A 403 3.76 17.47 -18.89
N GLU A 404 2.90 18.39 -18.52
CA GLU A 404 1.47 18.34 -18.84
C GLU A 404 1.23 18.21 -20.35
N ASN A 405 0.18 17.48 -20.75
CA ASN A 405 -0.21 17.16 -22.11
C ASN A 405 0.74 16.22 -22.88
N GLU A 406 1.60 15.48 -22.18
CA GLU A 406 2.40 14.42 -22.77
C GLU A 406 1.70 13.06 -22.67
N VAL A 407 2.02 12.16 -23.61
CA VAL A 407 1.66 10.75 -23.52
C VAL A 407 2.83 9.98 -22.89
N LEU A 408 2.59 9.34 -21.77
CA LEU A 408 3.59 8.60 -21.03
C LEU A 408 3.76 7.18 -21.59
N SER A 409 4.72 6.99 -22.49
CA SER A 409 4.89 5.74 -23.25
C SER A 409 5.21 4.53 -22.35
N GLN A 410 5.99 4.71 -21.28
CA GLN A 410 6.29 3.66 -20.28
C GLN A 410 5.24 3.55 -19.17
N TYR A 411 4.17 4.36 -19.24
CA TYR A 411 3.05 4.31 -18.31
C TYR A 411 1.74 4.07 -19.06
N TYR A 412 1.65 2.91 -19.70
CA TYR A 412 0.45 2.41 -20.41
C TYR A 412 -0.07 3.35 -21.52
N ASN A 413 0.78 4.24 -22.06
CA ASN A 413 0.41 5.30 -23.01
C ASN A 413 -0.68 6.24 -22.46
N GLU A 414 -0.67 6.49 -21.16
CA GLU A 414 -1.63 7.38 -20.52
C GLU A 414 -1.30 8.84 -20.83
N GLU A 415 -2.32 9.62 -21.14
CA GLU A 415 -2.22 11.06 -21.38
C GLU A 415 -2.15 11.80 -20.04
N LEU A 416 -1.16 12.67 -19.88
CA LEU A 416 -0.91 13.43 -18.68
C LEU A 416 -1.68 14.75 -18.68
N ASN A 417 -2.95 14.72 -18.27
CA ASN A 417 -3.85 15.88 -18.32
C ASN A 417 -3.61 16.90 -17.20
N ALA A 418 -2.92 16.52 -16.14
CA ALA A 418 -2.65 17.36 -14.97
C ALA A 418 -1.27 17.08 -14.39
N CYS A 419 -0.35 18.06 -14.49
CA CYS A 419 1.02 17.96 -13.99
C CYS A 419 1.53 19.30 -13.48
N ALA A 420 1.99 19.33 -12.23
CA ALA A 420 2.65 20.48 -11.64
C ALA A 420 4.10 20.17 -11.18
N LEU A 421 4.75 19.15 -11.79
CA LEU A 421 6.06 18.66 -11.34
C LEU A 421 7.13 19.74 -11.38
N ASP A 422 7.15 20.59 -12.40
CA ASP A 422 8.06 21.71 -12.53
C ASP A 422 7.84 22.76 -11.42
N ARG A 423 6.58 23.14 -11.17
CA ARG A 423 6.24 24.08 -10.09
C ARG A 423 6.54 23.49 -8.72
N CYS A 424 6.38 22.17 -8.56
CA CYS A 424 6.79 21.48 -7.33
C CYS A 424 8.30 21.60 -7.11
N LEU A 425 9.12 21.44 -8.15
CA LEU A 425 10.57 21.57 -8.06
C LEU A 425 10.98 23.01 -7.73
N GLU A 426 10.42 24.00 -8.43
CA GLU A 426 10.67 25.43 -8.16
C GLU A 426 10.34 25.79 -6.71
N LYS A 427 9.16 25.40 -6.23
CA LYS A 427 8.70 25.67 -4.86
C LYS A 427 9.55 24.95 -3.81
N ALA A 428 9.96 23.71 -4.04
CA ALA A 428 10.86 23.00 -3.14
C ALA A 428 12.24 23.66 -3.05
N MET A 429 12.76 24.15 -4.18
CA MET A 429 14.01 24.93 -4.22
C MET A 429 13.88 26.23 -3.43
N GLU A 430 12.75 26.93 -3.53
CA GLU A 430 12.49 28.15 -2.73
C GLU A 430 12.42 27.81 -1.23
N MET A 431 11.68 26.77 -0.85
CA MET A 431 11.47 26.38 0.55
C MET A 431 12.79 26.06 1.28
N ILE A 432 13.78 25.49 0.58
CA ILE A 432 15.08 25.13 1.17
C ILE A 432 16.14 26.18 0.93
N ASP A 433 15.81 27.26 0.21
CA ASP A 433 16.76 28.30 -0.22
C ASP A 433 17.92 27.72 -1.08
N TYR A 434 17.56 26.86 -2.04
CA TYR A 434 18.51 26.07 -2.86
C TYR A 434 19.55 26.95 -3.57
N LYS A 435 19.12 28.04 -4.19
CA LYS A 435 19.97 28.92 -5.01
C LYS A 435 21.09 29.61 -4.22
N ASN A 436 20.90 29.79 -2.92
CA ASN A 436 21.89 30.46 -2.04
C ASN A 436 22.76 29.47 -1.25
N LYS A 437 22.52 28.17 -1.43
CA LYS A 437 23.23 27.10 -0.72
C LYS A 437 24.11 26.29 -1.69
N PRO A 438 25.42 26.17 -1.48
CA PRO A 438 26.23 25.23 -2.24
C PRO A 438 25.81 23.78 -1.86
N LEU A 439 25.97 22.87 -2.85
CA LEU A 439 25.65 21.44 -2.65
C LEU A 439 26.45 20.80 -1.49
N ARG A 440 27.64 21.36 -1.19
CA ARG A 440 28.52 20.91 -0.10
C ARG A 440 28.93 22.09 0.78
N ARG A 441 28.80 21.94 2.09
CA ARG A 441 29.22 22.93 3.10
C ARG A 441 30.01 22.27 4.22
N ASP A 442 31.21 22.77 4.48
CA ASP A 442 32.01 22.36 5.64
C ASP A 442 31.53 23.11 6.88
N MET A 443 31.07 22.36 7.88
CA MET A 443 30.48 22.88 9.12
C MET A 443 31.39 22.65 10.34
N GLY A 444 32.66 22.37 10.15
CA GLY A 444 33.65 22.06 11.21
C GLY A 444 33.71 20.55 11.47
N ASP A 445 32.99 20.05 12.45
CA ASP A 445 33.03 18.62 12.81
C ASP A 445 32.28 17.73 11.81
N PHE A 446 31.34 18.31 11.08
CA PHE A 446 30.56 17.59 10.07
C PHE A 446 30.56 18.31 8.71
N VAL A 447 30.19 17.62 7.67
CA VAL A 447 29.97 18.17 6.34
C VAL A 447 28.49 18.04 6.01
N ARG A 448 27.92 19.14 5.50
CA ARG A 448 26.52 19.20 5.08
C ARG A 448 26.40 19.07 3.58
N GLY A 449 25.55 18.18 3.12
CA GLY A 449 25.20 17.98 1.72
C GLY A 449 23.75 18.28 1.43
N LEU A 450 23.46 18.62 0.17
CA LEU A 450 22.12 18.86 -0.35
C LEU A 450 21.85 17.87 -1.48
N GLY A 451 20.66 17.24 -1.50
CA GLY A 451 20.28 16.28 -2.54
C GLY A 451 18.82 16.40 -2.92
N VAL A 452 18.50 16.13 -4.18
CA VAL A 452 17.17 16.27 -4.76
C VAL A 452 16.68 14.97 -5.38
N SER A 453 15.37 14.75 -5.34
CA SER A 453 14.69 13.63 -5.99
C SER A 453 13.30 14.02 -6.45
N LEU A 454 12.89 13.48 -7.60
CA LEU A 454 11.52 13.51 -8.11
C LEU A 454 10.83 12.17 -7.85
N SER A 455 9.51 12.17 -7.84
CA SER A 455 8.74 10.92 -7.82
C SER A 455 7.37 11.04 -8.45
N MET A 456 6.85 9.91 -8.90
CA MET A 456 5.46 9.73 -9.32
C MET A 456 4.88 8.44 -8.76
N GLN A 457 3.55 8.34 -8.78
CA GLN A 457 2.79 7.13 -8.45
C GLN A 457 1.51 7.09 -9.30
N GLY A 458 0.57 6.19 -9.04
CA GLY A 458 -0.73 6.17 -9.70
C GLY A 458 -1.88 6.55 -8.76
N SER A 459 -3.06 6.74 -9.34
CA SER A 459 -4.32 6.99 -8.63
C SER A 459 -5.29 5.83 -8.90
N GLY A 460 -5.06 4.70 -8.25
CA GLY A 460 -5.73 3.43 -8.54
C GLY A 460 -5.09 2.67 -9.70
N ILE A 461 -5.71 1.55 -10.07
CA ILE A 461 -5.31 0.72 -11.21
C ILE A 461 -6.36 0.91 -12.32
N SER A 462 -5.92 1.49 -13.44
CA SER A 462 -6.73 1.77 -14.61
C SER A 462 -7.49 0.52 -15.10
N GLY A 463 -8.81 0.63 -15.31
CA GLY A 463 -9.67 -0.44 -15.81
C GLY A 463 -9.87 -1.64 -14.87
N LEU A 464 -9.39 -1.58 -13.62
CA LEU A 464 -9.48 -2.68 -12.65
C LEU A 464 -10.07 -2.26 -11.30
N ASP A 465 -9.63 -1.13 -10.73
CA ASP A 465 -10.12 -0.69 -9.44
C ASP A 465 -11.54 -0.14 -9.55
N VAL A 466 -12.42 -0.63 -8.68
CA VAL A 466 -13.82 -0.22 -8.57
C VAL A 466 -14.09 0.30 -7.17
N GLY A 467 -14.62 1.51 -7.09
CA GLY A 467 -15.23 2.06 -5.89
C GLY A 467 -16.74 2.16 -6.08
N SER A 468 -17.52 1.69 -5.11
CA SER A 468 -18.97 1.83 -5.13
C SER A 468 -19.45 2.44 -3.84
N VAL A 469 -20.49 3.25 -3.91
CA VAL A 469 -21.11 3.91 -2.76
C VAL A 469 -22.63 3.86 -2.82
N GLU A 470 -23.26 3.94 -1.66
CA GLU A 470 -24.67 4.21 -1.52
C GLU A 470 -24.86 5.41 -0.59
N ILE A 471 -25.67 6.35 -1.00
CA ILE A 471 -26.06 7.51 -0.19
C ILE A 471 -27.56 7.57 -0.01
N LYS A 472 -28.02 7.88 1.21
CA LYS A 472 -29.44 7.99 1.59
C LYS A 472 -29.70 9.31 2.26
N LEU A 473 -30.80 9.96 1.90
CA LEU A 473 -31.41 11.00 2.72
C LEU A 473 -32.23 10.32 3.82
N GLN A 474 -31.99 10.65 5.07
CA GLN A 474 -32.68 10.12 6.25
C GLN A 474 -33.79 11.07 6.70
N ASP A 475 -34.66 10.58 7.60
CA ASP A 475 -35.89 11.20 8.05
C ASP A 475 -35.78 12.58 8.73
N ASP A 476 -34.62 12.96 9.21
CA ASP A 476 -34.35 14.28 9.79
C ASP A 476 -33.42 15.15 8.90
N GLY A 477 -33.32 14.83 7.61
CA GLY A 477 -32.55 15.61 6.64
C GLY A 477 -31.04 15.42 6.68
N PHE A 478 -30.52 14.43 7.41
CA PHE A 478 -29.11 14.05 7.34
C PHE A 478 -28.86 12.95 6.30
N TYR A 479 -27.60 12.71 5.98
CA TYR A 479 -27.22 11.71 4.98
C TYR A 479 -26.47 10.54 5.61
N THR A 480 -26.77 9.33 5.14
CA THR A 480 -25.94 8.15 5.43
C THR A 480 -25.15 7.78 4.17
N LEU A 481 -23.83 7.72 4.28
CA LEU A 481 -22.92 7.28 3.24
C LEU A 481 -22.41 5.88 3.57
N SER A 482 -22.76 4.88 2.76
CA SER A 482 -22.23 3.52 2.85
C SER A 482 -21.12 3.28 1.85
N ILE A 483 -19.93 2.85 2.32
CA ILE A 483 -18.73 2.65 1.53
C ILE A 483 -18.07 1.30 1.82
N GLY A 484 -17.54 0.67 0.76
CA GLY A 484 -16.72 -0.54 0.86
C GLY A 484 -15.24 -0.26 1.19
N ALA A 485 -14.76 0.96 0.92
CA ALA A 485 -13.40 1.38 1.23
C ALA A 485 -13.09 1.32 2.73
N THR A 486 -11.82 1.14 3.08
CA THR A 486 -11.38 0.91 4.46
C THR A 486 -10.45 2.03 4.95
N ASP A 487 -10.80 2.65 6.08
CA ASP A 487 -9.94 3.64 6.73
C ASP A 487 -8.88 2.93 7.61
N MET A 488 -7.64 2.92 7.14
CA MET A 488 -6.47 2.37 7.85
C MET A 488 -5.66 3.45 8.61
N GLY A 489 -6.28 4.60 8.90
CA GLY A 489 -5.65 5.79 9.47
C GLY A 489 -5.46 6.92 8.46
N THR A 490 -5.88 6.73 7.21
CA THR A 490 -5.76 7.72 6.12
C THR A 490 -6.79 8.84 6.21
N GLY A 491 -7.91 8.61 6.89
CA GLY A 491 -9.02 9.57 7.00
C GLY A 491 -9.99 9.51 5.83
N CYS A 492 -10.06 8.36 5.11
CA CYS A 492 -10.95 8.24 3.94
C CYS A 492 -12.43 8.42 4.32
N ASP A 493 -12.88 7.94 5.48
CA ASP A 493 -14.24 8.16 5.97
C ASP A 493 -14.58 9.66 6.08
N THR A 494 -13.60 10.49 6.44
CA THR A 494 -13.74 11.94 6.57
C THR A 494 -13.75 12.64 5.22
N ILE A 495 -12.78 12.32 4.33
CA ILE A 495 -12.70 13.01 3.03
C ILE A 495 -13.87 12.64 2.11
N LEU A 496 -14.38 11.41 2.16
CA LEU A 496 -15.55 11.01 1.38
C LEU A 496 -16.81 11.72 1.93
N ALA A 497 -16.93 11.89 3.25
CA ALA A 497 -18.00 12.72 3.84
C ALA A 497 -17.89 14.21 3.45
N GLN A 498 -16.66 14.77 3.35
CA GLN A 498 -16.45 16.12 2.83
C GLN A 498 -16.90 16.27 1.37
N MET A 499 -16.66 15.25 0.54
CA MET A 499 -17.14 15.24 -0.85
C MET A 499 -18.67 15.20 -0.93
N VAL A 500 -19.33 14.40 -0.08
CA VAL A 500 -20.81 14.43 0.04
C VAL A 500 -21.29 15.81 0.45
N ALA A 501 -20.68 16.38 1.49
CA ALA A 501 -21.06 17.70 2.01
C ALA A 501 -20.91 18.80 0.94
N GLU A 502 -19.87 18.72 0.10
CA GLU A 502 -19.70 19.64 -1.04
C GLU A 502 -20.77 19.46 -2.11
N CYS A 503 -21.11 18.20 -2.48
CA CYS A 503 -22.12 17.89 -3.50
C CYS A 503 -23.55 18.25 -3.05
N MET A 504 -23.85 18.10 -1.75
CA MET A 504 -25.19 18.27 -1.20
C MET A 504 -25.40 19.61 -0.53
N ASP A 505 -24.41 20.51 -0.56
CA ASP A 505 -24.40 21.82 0.08
C ASP A 505 -24.75 21.78 1.59
N CYS A 506 -24.22 20.78 2.31
CA CYS A 506 -24.49 20.56 3.74
C CYS A 506 -23.22 20.60 4.59
N ASP A 507 -23.38 20.59 5.91
CA ASP A 507 -22.27 20.45 6.82
C ASP A 507 -21.76 18.99 6.86
N VAL A 508 -20.44 18.79 7.05
CA VAL A 508 -19.84 17.44 7.13
C VAL A 508 -20.45 16.61 8.28
N ASP A 509 -20.88 17.26 9.35
CA ASP A 509 -21.52 16.61 10.50
C ASP A 509 -22.90 16.02 10.17
N GLN A 510 -23.55 16.51 9.11
CA GLN A 510 -24.80 15.95 8.60
C GLN A 510 -24.60 14.66 7.77
N VAL A 511 -23.36 14.24 7.53
CA VAL A 511 -23.04 13.02 6.80
C VAL A 511 -22.56 11.94 7.77
N VAL A 512 -23.34 10.88 7.96
CA VAL A 512 -22.96 9.70 8.74
C VAL A 512 -22.33 8.67 7.84
N THR A 513 -21.04 8.39 8.02
CA THR A 513 -20.34 7.38 7.24
C THR A 513 -20.54 6.00 7.86
N SER A 514 -21.06 5.06 7.08
CA SER A 514 -21.23 3.67 7.43
C SER A 514 -20.29 2.79 6.60
N SER A 515 -19.42 2.04 7.26
CA SER A 515 -18.37 1.27 6.64
C SER A 515 -18.24 -0.07 7.36
N LEU A 516 -19.31 -0.91 7.31
CA LEU A 516 -19.48 -2.01 8.24
C LEU A 516 -18.93 -3.35 7.74
N ASP A 517 -19.46 -3.90 6.65
CA ASP A 517 -19.15 -5.26 6.23
C ASP A 517 -19.46 -5.50 4.75
N THR A 518 -19.09 -6.68 4.26
CA THR A 518 -19.23 -7.04 2.83
C THR A 518 -20.67 -7.38 2.39
N ASP A 519 -21.63 -7.45 3.30
CA ASP A 519 -23.02 -7.69 2.97
C ASP A 519 -23.79 -6.36 2.81
N HIS A 520 -23.45 -5.35 3.60
CA HIS A 520 -24.17 -4.07 3.65
C HIS A 520 -23.45 -2.96 2.86
N ALA A 521 -22.11 -3.00 2.79
CA ALA A 521 -21.37 -2.05 1.97
C ALA A 521 -21.41 -2.43 0.50
N PRO A 522 -21.53 -1.47 -0.43
CA PRO A 522 -21.31 -1.70 -1.84
C PRO A 522 -19.90 -2.23 -2.12
N TYR A 523 -19.73 -2.94 -3.24
CA TYR A 523 -18.43 -3.52 -3.60
C TYR A 523 -17.37 -2.44 -3.78
N ASP A 524 -16.20 -2.67 -3.19
CA ASP A 524 -15.01 -1.85 -3.35
C ASP A 524 -13.81 -2.80 -3.44
N THR A 525 -12.88 -2.53 -4.33
CA THR A 525 -11.69 -3.38 -4.49
C THR A 525 -10.79 -3.36 -3.26
N GLY A 526 -10.86 -2.31 -2.45
CA GLY A 526 -10.08 -2.17 -1.23
C GLY A 526 -9.22 -0.91 -1.21
N SER A 527 -8.69 -0.57 -0.04
CA SER A 527 -7.85 0.62 0.14
C SER A 527 -6.38 0.28 -0.14
N TYR A 528 -6.03 0.24 -1.42
CA TYR A 528 -4.68 0.02 -1.95
C TYR A 528 -4.48 0.81 -3.26
N ALA A 529 -3.30 0.76 -3.87
CA ALA A 529 -2.92 1.48 -5.09
C ALA A 529 -3.31 2.98 -5.05
N SER A 530 -3.46 3.53 -3.85
CA SER A 530 -3.90 4.93 -3.63
C SER A 530 -5.25 5.27 -4.29
N SER A 531 -6.15 4.28 -4.45
CA SER A 531 -7.39 4.41 -5.24
C SER A 531 -8.49 5.22 -4.57
N THR A 532 -8.62 5.16 -3.24
CA THR A 532 -9.83 5.59 -2.52
C THR A 532 -10.26 7.02 -2.81
N THR A 533 -9.34 8.00 -2.76
CA THR A 533 -9.69 9.41 -3.03
C THR A 533 -10.18 9.59 -4.46
N TYR A 534 -9.50 9.00 -5.42
CA TYR A 534 -9.76 9.18 -6.85
C TYR A 534 -10.94 8.32 -7.32
N VAL A 535 -10.91 7.02 -7.09
CA VAL A 535 -11.90 6.07 -7.61
C VAL A 535 -13.19 6.09 -6.78
N THR A 536 -13.11 5.85 -5.46
CA THR A 536 -14.31 5.86 -4.59
C THR A 536 -14.88 7.28 -4.45
N GLY A 537 -14.03 8.32 -4.47
CA GLY A 537 -14.46 9.72 -4.48
C GLY A 537 -15.32 10.07 -5.71
N MET A 538 -14.97 9.59 -6.92
CA MET A 538 -15.82 9.77 -8.11
C MET A 538 -17.15 9.02 -8.01
N ALA A 539 -17.19 7.84 -7.39
CA ALA A 539 -18.45 7.16 -7.11
C ALA A 539 -19.34 8.00 -6.17
N VAL A 540 -18.75 8.67 -5.16
CA VAL A 540 -19.48 9.61 -4.29
C VAL A 540 -20.10 10.75 -5.09
N VAL A 541 -19.33 11.42 -5.96
CA VAL A 541 -19.83 12.53 -6.79
C VAL A 541 -21.03 12.08 -7.62
N LYS A 542 -20.90 10.94 -8.33
CA LYS A 542 -21.96 10.38 -9.18
C LYS A 542 -23.23 9.98 -8.39
N ALA A 543 -23.04 9.37 -7.21
CA ALA A 543 -24.17 8.98 -6.37
C ALA A 543 -24.89 10.21 -5.80
N CYS A 544 -24.15 11.26 -5.40
CA CYS A 544 -24.73 12.51 -4.94
C CYS A 544 -25.53 13.22 -6.04
N GLU A 545 -25.02 13.26 -7.27
CA GLU A 545 -25.77 13.79 -8.43
C GLU A 545 -27.11 13.08 -8.65
N LYS A 546 -27.10 11.73 -8.57
CA LYS A 546 -28.31 10.93 -8.66
C LYS A 546 -29.28 11.22 -7.50
N LEU A 547 -28.77 11.32 -6.28
CA LEU A 547 -29.63 11.60 -5.11
C LEU A 547 -30.22 13.00 -5.20
N ARG A 548 -29.43 14.02 -5.58
CA ARG A 548 -29.91 15.38 -5.79
C ARG A 548 -31.02 15.43 -6.84
N ASN A 549 -30.87 14.74 -7.95
CA ASN A 549 -31.90 14.61 -8.96
C ASN A 549 -33.17 13.93 -8.43
N SER A 550 -33.02 12.87 -7.61
CA SER A 550 -34.16 12.19 -7.00
C SER A 550 -34.91 13.05 -5.98
N ILE A 551 -34.21 13.91 -5.24
CA ILE A 551 -34.78 14.91 -4.34
C ILE A 551 -35.64 15.90 -5.12
N LEU A 552 -35.07 16.50 -6.21
CA LEU A 552 -35.77 17.45 -7.06
C LEU A 552 -37.03 16.84 -7.71
N GLU A 553 -36.94 15.60 -8.22
CA GLU A 553 -38.08 14.90 -8.80
C GLU A 553 -39.19 14.61 -7.79
N ALA A 554 -38.82 14.19 -6.57
CA ALA A 554 -39.78 13.95 -5.52
C ALA A 554 -40.47 15.25 -5.04
N ALA A 555 -39.71 16.35 -4.96
CA ALA A 555 -40.22 17.66 -4.60
C ALA A 555 -41.15 18.23 -5.70
N ALA A 556 -40.82 18.08 -6.96
CA ALA A 556 -41.64 18.48 -8.10
C ALA A 556 -43.00 17.78 -8.06
N GLY A 557 -43.02 16.47 -7.85
CA GLY A 557 -44.27 15.72 -7.68
C GLY A 557 -45.06 16.10 -6.43
N PHE A 558 -44.40 16.51 -5.35
CA PHE A 558 -45.08 16.93 -4.11
C PHE A 558 -45.68 18.34 -4.22
N PHE A 559 -44.99 19.27 -4.87
CA PHE A 559 -45.47 20.66 -5.10
C PHE A 559 -46.35 20.79 -6.34
N ASP A 560 -46.51 19.72 -7.14
CA ASP A 560 -47.27 19.71 -8.41
C ASP A 560 -46.74 20.79 -9.42
N VAL A 561 -45.41 20.81 -9.61
CA VAL A 561 -44.71 21.68 -10.57
C VAL A 561 -43.71 20.93 -11.37
N ASP A 562 -43.16 21.53 -12.44
CA ASP A 562 -42.09 20.90 -13.22
C ASP A 562 -40.76 20.91 -12.44
N LYS A 563 -39.91 19.93 -12.68
CA LYS A 563 -38.61 19.76 -11.98
C LYS A 563 -37.70 20.96 -12.19
N GLU A 564 -37.77 21.56 -13.37
CA GLU A 564 -37.01 22.74 -13.76
C GLU A 564 -37.33 23.98 -12.93
N ASP A 565 -38.51 23.98 -12.29
CA ASP A 565 -38.99 25.11 -11.44
C ASP A 565 -38.63 24.89 -9.93
N ILE A 566 -37.86 23.82 -9.61
CA ILE A 566 -37.43 23.51 -8.22
C ILE A 566 -35.93 23.74 -8.06
N GLU A 567 -35.59 24.36 -6.95
CA GLU A 567 -34.21 24.45 -6.46
C GLU A 567 -34.05 23.80 -5.08
N PHE A 568 -32.83 23.31 -4.86
CA PHE A 568 -32.35 22.71 -3.59
C PHE A 568 -31.00 23.32 -3.22
N ASP A 569 -30.93 24.04 -2.10
CA ASP A 569 -29.76 24.77 -1.62
C ASP A 569 -28.99 24.04 -0.48
N GLY A 570 -29.31 22.74 -0.25
CA GLY A 570 -28.75 21.94 0.83
C GLY A 570 -29.50 22.03 2.16
N LYS A 571 -30.31 23.07 2.38
CA LYS A 571 -31.10 23.28 3.60
C LYS A 571 -32.58 23.27 3.33
N LYS A 572 -32.97 23.81 2.18
CA LYS A 572 -34.35 23.98 1.76
C LYS A 572 -34.56 23.54 0.35
N ILE A 573 -35.77 23.15 0.05
CA ILE A 573 -36.31 22.89 -1.27
C ILE A 573 -37.39 23.90 -1.54
N TYR A 574 -37.33 24.59 -2.64
CA TYR A 574 -38.28 25.69 -2.97
C TYR A 574 -38.49 25.79 -4.48
N THR A 575 -39.65 26.37 -4.85
CA THR A 575 -39.94 26.72 -6.25
C THR A 575 -39.25 28.05 -6.60
N LEU A 576 -38.86 28.23 -7.87
CA LEU A 576 -38.19 29.45 -8.35
C LEU A 576 -39.00 30.71 -8.13
N ASP A 577 -40.34 30.62 -8.11
CA ASP A 577 -41.25 31.71 -7.79
C ASP A 577 -41.49 31.89 -6.31
N HIS A 578 -40.88 31.09 -5.43
CA HIS A 578 -41.03 31.06 -3.98
C HIS A 578 -42.47 30.87 -3.49
N THR A 579 -43.37 30.31 -4.29
CA THR A 579 -44.75 29.98 -3.83
C THR A 579 -44.78 28.76 -2.91
N HIS A 580 -43.81 27.85 -3.03
CA HIS A 580 -43.63 26.72 -2.16
C HIS A 580 -42.19 26.70 -1.61
N GLU A 581 -42.04 26.48 -0.32
CA GLU A 581 -40.75 26.34 0.36
C GLU A 581 -40.90 25.35 1.50
N MET A 582 -39.94 24.46 1.69
CA MET A 582 -39.88 23.47 2.75
C MET A 582 -38.45 23.24 3.20
N SER A 583 -38.23 23.04 4.51
CA SER A 583 -36.91 22.63 5.00
C SER A 583 -36.57 21.20 4.50
N LEU A 584 -35.28 20.88 4.37
CA LEU A 584 -34.88 19.53 4.00
C LEU A 584 -35.34 18.47 5.03
N ALA A 585 -35.38 18.85 6.33
CA ALA A 585 -35.86 17.96 7.39
C ALA A 585 -37.34 17.65 7.23
N ASP A 586 -38.19 18.68 7.04
CA ASP A 586 -39.64 18.52 6.85
C ASP A 586 -39.94 17.73 5.56
N PHE A 587 -39.17 18.00 4.49
CA PHE A 587 -39.28 17.25 3.23
C PHE A 587 -38.90 15.78 3.39
N ALA A 588 -37.80 15.50 4.10
CA ALA A 588 -37.36 14.14 4.39
C ALA A 588 -38.41 13.37 5.22
N ASP A 589 -38.96 14.00 6.28
CA ASP A 589 -40.04 13.42 7.07
C ASP A 589 -41.29 13.15 6.21
N THR A 590 -41.65 14.07 5.30
CA THR A 590 -42.77 13.91 4.37
C THR A 590 -42.53 12.74 3.39
N CYS A 591 -41.28 12.52 2.95
CA CYS A 591 -40.93 11.37 2.12
C CYS A 591 -41.17 10.03 2.82
N PHE A 592 -40.92 9.94 4.12
CA PHE A 592 -41.10 8.70 4.91
C PHE A 592 -42.52 8.54 5.45
N ASN A 593 -43.11 9.61 5.98
CA ASN A 593 -44.32 9.52 6.81
C ASN A 593 -45.53 10.23 6.19
N GLY A 594 -45.35 11.14 5.24
CA GLY A 594 -46.37 12.18 4.95
C GLY A 594 -47.06 12.08 3.58
N GLY A 595 -46.81 11.14 2.71
CA GLY A 595 -47.56 11.07 1.46
C GLY A 595 -46.75 10.91 0.16
N ILE A 596 -45.42 11.14 0.19
CA ILE A 596 -44.57 10.79 -0.95
C ILE A 596 -44.28 9.27 -0.95
N ALA A 597 -44.15 8.68 0.25
CA ALA A 597 -43.89 7.24 0.48
C ALA A 597 -42.72 6.69 -0.35
N LYS A 598 -41.62 7.48 -0.41
CA LYS A 598 -40.44 7.17 -1.24
C LYS A 598 -39.18 7.34 -0.41
N ALA A 599 -38.44 6.25 -0.24
CA ALA A 599 -37.06 6.31 0.28
C ALA A 599 -36.13 6.92 -0.79
N LEU A 600 -35.44 7.99 -0.44
CA LEU A 600 -34.49 8.68 -1.33
C LEU A 600 -33.10 8.07 -1.14
N ILE A 601 -32.75 7.15 -2.02
CA ILE A 601 -31.51 6.37 -2.02
C ILE A 601 -30.92 6.42 -3.41
N ALA A 602 -29.63 6.67 -3.48
CA ALA A 602 -28.85 6.57 -4.73
C ALA A 602 -27.58 5.76 -4.51
N SER A 603 -27.21 4.99 -5.50
CA SER A 603 -25.95 4.27 -5.54
C SER A 603 -25.26 4.45 -6.88
N ASP A 604 -23.93 4.46 -6.86
CA ASP A 604 -23.13 4.43 -8.08
C ASP A 604 -21.81 3.70 -7.85
N SER A 605 -21.20 3.32 -8.98
CA SER A 605 -19.89 2.69 -9.04
C SER A 605 -19.02 3.45 -10.02
N HIS A 606 -17.74 3.56 -9.73
CA HIS A 606 -16.77 4.11 -10.64
C HIS A 606 -15.59 3.16 -10.80
N MET A 607 -15.24 2.90 -12.05
CA MET A 607 -14.00 2.27 -12.48
C MET A 607 -13.31 3.25 -13.41
N SER A 608 -12.16 3.76 -13.02
CA SER A 608 -11.48 4.74 -13.83
C SER A 608 -10.79 4.09 -15.04
N PRO A 609 -10.95 4.65 -16.26
CA PRO A 609 -10.19 4.20 -17.42
C PRO A 609 -8.71 4.64 -17.35
N THR A 610 -8.37 5.58 -16.49
CA THR A 610 -7.05 6.19 -16.33
C THR A 610 -6.57 6.10 -14.89
N SER A 611 -5.25 6.23 -14.68
CA SER A 611 -4.61 6.29 -13.37
C SER A 611 -3.67 7.50 -13.29
N PRO A 612 -4.23 8.73 -13.25
CA PRO A 612 -3.43 9.95 -13.32
C PRO A 612 -2.38 10.00 -12.20
N PRO A 613 -1.11 10.27 -12.55
CA PRO A 613 -0.05 10.24 -11.56
C PRO A 613 -0.06 11.48 -10.65
N PRO A 614 -0.04 11.31 -9.33
CA PRO A 614 0.45 12.33 -8.42
C PRO A 614 1.98 12.43 -8.55
N PHE A 615 2.52 13.61 -8.30
CA PHE A 615 3.94 13.88 -8.31
C PHE A 615 4.44 14.41 -6.98
N MET A 616 5.72 14.20 -6.70
CA MET A 616 6.35 14.76 -5.50
C MET A 616 7.82 15.10 -5.79
N VAL A 617 8.24 16.20 -5.25
CA VAL A 617 9.66 16.61 -5.17
C VAL A 617 10.09 16.55 -3.71
N GLY A 618 11.27 15.99 -3.47
CA GLY A 618 11.91 15.98 -2.17
C GLY A 618 13.34 16.53 -2.26
N ILE A 619 13.70 17.44 -1.34
CA ILE A 619 15.08 17.94 -1.21
C ILE A 619 15.52 17.72 0.25
N ALA A 620 16.61 16.99 0.41
CA ALA A 620 17.21 16.65 1.69
C ALA A 620 18.48 17.50 1.96
N GLU A 621 18.60 17.98 3.17
CA GLU A 621 19.85 18.53 3.71
C GLU A 621 20.36 17.58 4.79
N VAL A 622 21.57 17.03 4.62
CA VAL A 622 22.09 15.96 5.46
C VAL A 622 23.44 16.33 6.03
N ASP A 623 23.62 16.14 7.33
CA ASP A 623 24.91 16.27 8.03
C ASP A 623 25.59 14.91 8.15
N VAL A 624 26.86 14.83 7.81
CA VAL A 624 27.69 13.65 7.98
C VAL A 624 28.88 14.00 8.87
N ASP A 625 28.99 13.36 10.03
CA ASP A 625 30.11 13.52 10.96
C ASP A 625 31.41 13.01 10.32
N LYS A 626 32.47 13.83 10.33
CA LYS A 626 33.72 13.50 9.67
C LYS A 626 34.51 12.38 10.33
N LEU A 627 34.29 12.16 11.61
CA LEU A 627 35.04 11.17 12.40
C LEU A 627 34.32 9.84 12.49
N THR A 628 32.99 9.88 12.68
CA THR A 628 32.19 8.69 12.95
C THR A 628 31.41 8.19 11.73
N GLY A 629 31.24 9.05 10.69
CA GLY A 629 30.37 8.77 9.56
C GLY A 629 28.88 8.80 9.91
N GLU A 630 28.52 9.22 11.12
CA GLU A 630 27.11 9.32 11.54
C GLU A 630 26.36 10.29 10.61
N ILE A 631 25.19 9.85 10.17
CA ILE A 631 24.34 10.55 9.23
C ILE A 631 23.12 11.10 9.97
N LYS A 632 22.87 12.40 9.81
CA LYS A 632 21.69 13.07 10.36
C LYS A 632 20.98 13.86 9.27
N VAL A 633 19.71 13.58 9.03
CA VAL A 633 18.89 14.44 8.18
C VAL A 633 18.62 15.72 8.93
N HIS A 634 19.16 16.83 8.44
CA HIS A 634 19.06 18.15 9.09
C HIS A 634 17.75 18.84 8.75
N ASP A 635 17.39 18.84 7.47
CA ASP A 635 16.16 19.43 6.94
C ASP A 635 15.64 18.59 5.79
N TYR A 636 14.33 18.52 5.65
CA TYR A 636 13.69 17.86 4.53
C TYR A 636 12.48 18.67 4.07
N VAL A 637 12.51 19.14 2.84
CA VAL A 637 11.38 19.82 2.22
C VAL A 637 10.76 18.96 1.15
N SER A 638 9.44 19.04 1.04
CA SER A 638 8.70 18.33 0.01
C SER A 638 7.55 19.16 -0.52
N VAL A 639 7.34 19.07 -1.83
CA VAL A 639 6.15 19.64 -2.49
C VAL A 639 5.45 18.52 -3.26
N VAL A 640 4.14 18.41 -3.05
CA VAL A 640 3.32 17.34 -3.61
C VAL A 640 2.26 17.91 -4.53
N ASP A 641 2.16 17.38 -5.74
CA ASP A 641 1.02 17.56 -6.64
C ASP A 641 0.10 16.35 -6.53
N CYS A 642 -0.98 16.50 -5.78
CA CYS A 642 -2.08 15.52 -5.71
C CYS A 642 -3.39 16.08 -6.29
N GLY A 643 -3.28 17.02 -7.24
CA GLY A 643 -4.42 17.75 -7.75
C GLY A 643 -5.03 18.67 -6.69
N THR A 644 -6.36 18.70 -6.60
CA THR A 644 -7.05 19.40 -5.52
C THR A 644 -6.89 18.67 -4.19
N VAL A 645 -6.38 19.34 -3.18
CA VAL A 645 -6.21 18.79 -1.83
C VAL A 645 -7.56 18.80 -1.10
N ILE A 646 -8.19 17.64 -0.94
CA ILE A 646 -9.52 17.54 -0.32
C ILE A 646 -9.52 17.98 1.15
N ASN A 647 -8.51 17.51 1.93
CA ASN A 647 -8.32 17.91 3.33
C ASN A 647 -6.84 18.18 3.59
N PRO A 648 -6.41 19.44 3.68
CA PRO A 648 -5.00 19.80 3.83
C PRO A 648 -4.32 19.20 5.07
N ASN A 649 -5.03 19.10 6.19
CA ASN A 649 -4.47 18.55 7.41
C ASN A 649 -4.19 17.04 7.29
N LEU A 650 -5.15 16.27 6.76
CA LEU A 650 -5.00 14.83 6.58
C LEU A 650 -3.97 14.51 5.48
N ALA A 651 -3.94 15.29 4.40
CA ALA A 651 -2.96 15.13 3.32
C ALA A 651 -1.53 15.39 3.84
N ARG A 652 -1.32 16.46 4.64
CA ARG A 652 -0.02 16.76 5.23
C ARG A 652 0.49 15.64 6.13
N VAL A 653 -0.35 15.10 7.02
CA VAL A 653 0.00 13.99 7.92
C VAL A 653 0.39 12.74 7.10
N GLN A 654 -0.29 12.47 5.97
CA GLN A 654 0.09 11.37 5.09
C GLN A 654 1.46 11.59 4.43
N ALA A 655 1.75 12.83 4.01
CA ALA A 655 3.05 13.16 3.41
C ALA A 655 4.18 13.06 4.43
N GLU A 656 4.04 13.69 5.59
CA GLU A 656 5.04 13.62 6.67
C GLU A 656 5.32 12.17 7.09
N GLY A 657 4.26 11.36 7.28
CA GLY A 657 4.40 9.95 7.65
C GLY A 657 5.10 9.10 6.58
N GLY A 658 4.83 9.36 5.30
CA GLY A 658 5.51 8.67 4.19
C GLY A 658 6.98 9.05 4.06
N ILE A 659 7.29 10.33 4.22
CA ILE A 659 8.69 10.83 4.22
C ILE A 659 9.50 10.16 5.33
N VAL A 660 8.95 10.06 6.55
CA VAL A 660 9.64 9.39 7.67
C VAL A 660 9.89 7.91 7.40
N GLN A 661 8.93 7.20 6.78
CA GLN A 661 9.16 5.82 6.33
C GLN A 661 10.27 5.73 5.28
N GLY A 662 10.33 6.68 4.34
CA GLY A 662 11.39 6.77 3.35
C GLY A 662 12.77 7.07 3.96
N ILE A 663 12.85 7.93 4.98
CA ILE A 663 14.07 8.18 5.76
C ILE A 663 14.54 6.89 6.46
N GLY A 664 13.62 6.15 7.06
CA GLY A 664 13.92 4.85 7.68
C GLY A 664 14.50 3.84 6.69
N MET A 665 13.89 3.72 5.52
CA MET A 665 14.39 2.87 4.43
C MET A 665 15.79 3.30 3.94
N ALA A 666 16.04 4.62 3.92
CA ALA A 666 17.33 5.15 3.49
C ALA A 666 18.47 4.84 4.47
N LEU A 667 18.22 4.89 5.79
CA LEU A 667 19.28 5.00 6.79
C LEU A 667 19.33 3.86 7.84
N SER A 668 18.22 3.19 8.15
CA SER A 668 18.16 2.35 9.35
C SER A 668 17.39 1.05 9.25
N GLU A 669 16.44 0.94 8.33
CA GLU A 669 15.55 -0.20 8.26
C GLU A 669 16.09 -1.30 7.35
N ASP A 670 16.26 -2.51 7.91
CA ASP A 670 16.79 -3.66 7.19
C ASP A 670 16.23 -4.96 7.81
N ILE A 671 15.89 -5.93 6.98
CA ILE A 671 15.57 -7.29 7.38
C ILE A 671 16.75 -8.19 7.03
N THR A 672 17.36 -8.78 8.04
CA THR A 672 18.53 -9.65 7.89
C THR A 672 18.23 -11.09 8.32
N TYR A 673 18.86 -12.03 7.65
CA TYR A 673 18.72 -13.46 7.94
C TYR A 673 20.06 -14.08 8.38
N SER A 674 19.99 -15.14 9.18
CA SER A 674 21.13 -16.02 9.43
C SER A 674 21.35 -16.96 8.22
N ASN A 675 22.46 -17.69 8.22
CA ASN A 675 22.75 -18.69 7.18
C ASN A 675 21.74 -19.85 7.17
N GLU A 676 20.96 -20.01 8.25
CA GLU A 676 19.88 -21.00 8.36
C GLU A 676 18.51 -20.40 7.97
N GLY A 677 18.46 -19.16 7.45
CA GLY A 677 17.23 -18.48 7.04
C GLY A 677 16.40 -17.91 8.18
N LYS A 678 16.96 -17.80 9.40
CA LYS A 678 16.25 -17.21 10.54
C LYS A 678 16.40 -15.69 10.54
N MET A 679 15.28 -14.96 10.55
CA MET A 679 15.28 -13.51 10.69
C MET A 679 15.93 -13.09 12.02
N ARG A 680 16.88 -12.14 11.97
CA ARG A 680 17.66 -11.66 13.13
C ARG A 680 16.94 -10.54 13.87
N ASN A 681 16.35 -9.60 13.15
CA ASN A 681 15.75 -8.37 13.69
C ASN A 681 14.21 -8.44 13.72
N ARG A 682 13.65 -9.20 14.65
CA ARG A 682 12.21 -9.53 14.76
C ARG A 682 11.42 -8.67 15.76
N ASN A 683 12.02 -7.64 16.33
CA ASN A 683 11.38 -6.78 17.32
C ASN A 683 11.94 -5.37 17.26
N PHE A 684 11.28 -4.39 17.87
CA PHE A 684 11.69 -2.99 17.84
C PHE A 684 12.99 -2.68 18.60
N LEU A 685 13.54 -3.62 19.36
CA LEU A 685 14.88 -3.49 19.91
C LEU A 685 15.96 -3.70 18.84
N GLN A 686 15.73 -4.61 17.92
CA GLN A 686 16.67 -5.00 16.86
C GLN A 686 16.40 -4.30 15.53
N TYR A 687 15.13 -4.15 15.15
CA TYR A 687 14.69 -3.43 13.95
C TYR A 687 14.56 -1.94 14.29
N LYS A 688 15.29 -1.10 13.58
CA LYS A 688 15.45 0.34 13.90
C LYS A 688 14.54 1.20 13.06
N LEU A 689 13.40 1.59 13.61
CA LEU A 689 12.55 2.65 13.05
C LEU A 689 13.11 4.02 13.43
N PRO A 690 12.99 5.05 12.57
CA PRO A 690 13.26 6.43 12.95
C PRO A 690 12.40 6.85 14.15
N THR A 691 13.04 7.41 15.14
CA THR A 691 12.37 7.98 16.32
C THR A 691 12.21 9.49 16.18
N ARG A 692 11.54 10.15 17.12
CA ARG A 692 11.38 11.61 17.13
C ARG A 692 12.72 12.37 17.14
N VAL A 693 13.78 11.74 17.62
CA VAL A 693 15.13 12.33 17.66
C VAL A 693 15.83 12.25 16.31
N ASP A 694 15.51 11.22 15.54
CA ASP A 694 16.16 10.95 14.24
C ASP A 694 15.51 11.74 13.09
N VAL A 695 14.27 12.21 13.30
CA VAL A 695 13.50 12.89 12.27
C VAL A 695 13.69 14.40 12.34
N PRO A 696 14.07 15.07 11.24
CA PRO A 696 14.19 16.53 11.18
C PRO A 696 12.83 17.23 11.22
N SER A 697 12.84 18.54 11.10
CA SER A 697 11.65 19.28 10.69
C SER A 697 11.31 18.92 9.26
N VAL A 698 10.27 18.12 9.04
CA VAL A 698 9.74 17.80 7.71
C VAL A 698 8.76 18.92 7.32
N ARG A 699 9.06 19.62 6.23
CA ARG A 699 8.23 20.71 5.71
C ARG A 699 7.56 20.28 4.43
N VAL A 700 6.21 20.25 4.44
CA VAL A 700 5.40 19.80 3.30
C VAL A 700 4.52 20.93 2.82
N GLU A 701 4.56 21.19 1.53
CA GLU A 701 3.65 22.08 0.82
C GLU A 701 2.98 21.33 -0.35
N PHE A 702 1.93 21.92 -0.86
CA PHE A 702 1.20 21.40 -2.01
C PHE A 702 1.27 22.39 -3.17
N GLU A 703 1.41 21.83 -4.37
CA GLU A 703 1.25 22.57 -5.61
C GLU A 703 0.00 22.03 -6.32
N SER A 704 -0.78 22.89 -6.91
CA SER A 704 -2.08 22.51 -7.47
C SER A 704 -2.00 22.27 -8.96
N SER A 705 -2.46 21.10 -9.40
CA SER A 705 -2.95 20.81 -10.75
C SER A 705 -4.45 20.47 -10.65
N TYR A 706 -5.15 20.37 -11.78
CA TYR A 706 -6.57 20.00 -11.77
C TYR A 706 -6.82 18.80 -12.68
N GLU A 707 -7.08 17.66 -12.07
CA GLU A 707 -7.39 16.42 -12.80
C GLU A 707 -8.89 16.36 -13.15
N GLY A 708 -9.21 16.61 -14.40
CA GLY A 708 -10.61 16.70 -14.85
C GLY A 708 -11.44 15.43 -14.63
N ASN A 709 -10.81 14.25 -14.59
CA ASN A 709 -11.46 12.98 -14.35
C ASN A 709 -11.53 12.61 -12.86
N GLY A 710 -10.92 13.40 -11.98
CA GLY A 710 -10.92 13.18 -10.55
C GLY A 710 -11.99 13.97 -9.79
N PRO A 711 -12.40 13.51 -8.60
CA PRO A 711 -13.40 14.22 -7.80
C PRO A 711 -12.88 15.60 -7.41
N PHE A 712 -13.56 16.66 -7.85
CA PHE A 712 -13.17 18.05 -7.64
C PHE A 712 -11.77 18.41 -8.16
N GLY A 713 -11.21 17.63 -9.09
CA GLY A 713 -9.85 17.81 -9.61
C GLY A 713 -8.75 17.13 -8.79
N ALA A 714 -9.08 16.25 -7.86
CA ALA A 714 -8.12 15.54 -7.02
C ALA A 714 -7.48 14.34 -7.74
N LYS A 715 -6.22 14.08 -7.41
CA LYS A 715 -5.49 12.83 -7.63
C LYS A 715 -5.25 12.14 -6.29
N SER A 716 -4.44 11.10 -6.27
CA SER A 716 -4.06 10.40 -5.03
C SER A 716 -2.88 11.07 -4.30
N ILE A 717 -2.63 10.63 -3.06
CA ILE A 717 -1.45 11.03 -2.28
C ILE A 717 -0.83 9.86 -1.51
N GLY A 718 -1.55 8.72 -1.41
CA GLY A 718 -1.26 7.67 -0.44
C GLY A 718 0.16 7.10 -0.50
N GLU A 719 0.76 6.95 -1.67
CA GLU A 719 2.02 6.21 -1.85
C GLU A 719 3.17 7.06 -2.38
N VAL A 720 2.92 8.09 -3.20
CA VAL A 720 3.97 8.94 -3.78
C VAL A 720 4.92 9.51 -2.72
N VAL A 721 4.41 9.73 -1.53
CA VAL A 721 5.07 10.43 -0.41
C VAL A 721 6.21 9.66 0.29
N ILE A 722 6.43 8.38 -0.05
CA ILE A 722 7.54 7.58 0.50
C ILE A 722 8.76 7.53 -0.45
N ASN A 723 8.60 7.91 -1.70
CA ASN A 723 9.54 7.54 -2.75
C ASN A 723 10.79 8.42 -2.80
N THR A 724 10.70 9.74 -2.55
CA THR A 724 11.81 10.67 -2.74
C THR A 724 12.94 10.61 -1.69
N PRO A 725 12.72 10.21 -0.39
CA PRO A 725 13.78 10.33 0.60
C PRO A 725 15.03 9.50 0.32
N THR A 726 14.88 8.30 -0.26
CA THR A 726 16.00 7.37 -0.46
C THR A 726 17.08 7.96 -1.37
N SER A 727 16.72 8.44 -2.54
CA SER A 727 17.66 9.04 -3.52
C SER A 727 18.07 10.46 -3.17
N ALA A 728 17.19 11.27 -2.57
CA ALA A 728 17.55 12.61 -2.10
C ALA A 728 18.62 12.55 -0.99
N ILE A 729 18.46 11.63 -0.02
CA ILE A 729 19.44 11.44 1.07
C ILE A 729 20.75 10.86 0.51
N ALA A 730 20.69 9.86 -0.38
CA ALA A 730 21.89 9.29 -1.00
C ALA A 730 22.71 10.37 -1.75
N SER A 731 22.05 11.23 -2.54
CA SER A 731 22.65 12.35 -3.23
C SER A 731 23.27 13.38 -2.26
N ALA A 732 22.55 13.72 -1.18
CA ALA A 732 23.05 14.65 -0.17
C ALA A 732 24.32 14.10 0.53
N ILE A 733 24.37 12.80 0.85
CA ILE A 733 25.55 12.14 1.41
C ILE A 733 26.71 12.17 0.41
N LYS A 734 26.44 11.89 -0.86
CA LYS A 734 27.46 11.97 -1.92
C LYS A 734 28.05 13.38 -2.02
N HIS A 735 27.23 14.42 -2.02
CA HIS A 735 27.71 15.81 -2.04
C HIS A 735 28.50 16.17 -0.78
N ALA A 736 28.06 15.69 0.41
CA ALA A 736 28.76 15.93 1.66
C ALA A 736 30.15 15.29 1.67
N THR A 737 30.25 14.01 1.31
CA THR A 737 31.43 13.17 1.58
C THR A 737 32.25 12.81 0.34
N GLY A 738 31.66 12.87 -0.85
CA GLY A 738 32.23 12.31 -2.09
C GLY A 738 31.99 10.80 -2.25
N VAL A 739 31.44 10.11 -1.24
CA VAL A 739 31.18 8.67 -1.27
C VAL A 739 29.83 8.38 -1.89
N GLN A 740 29.82 7.63 -2.99
CA GLN A 740 28.59 7.15 -3.62
C GLN A 740 28.19 5.81 -3.00
N VAL A 741 27.00 5.75 -2.39
CA VAL A 741 26.43 4.51 -1.85
C VAL A 741 25.21 4.13 -2.68
N ARG A 742 25.21 2.90 -3.23
CA ARG A 742 24.14 2.37 -4.10
C ARG A 742 23.35 1.25 -3.44
N THR A 743 23.67 0.92 -2.19
CA THR A 743 22.97 -0.13 -1.39
C THR A 743 22.32 0.48 -0.17
N LEU A 744 21.00 0.34 -0.03
CA LEU A 744 20.24 0.74 1.16
C LEU A 744 20.19 -0.37 2.22
N PRO A 745 20.12 -0.03 3.50
CA PRO A 745 20.27 1.32 4.08
C PRO A 745 21.72 1.83 4.00
N ILE A 746 21.87 3.16 3.97
CA ILE A 746 23.17 3.83 4.00
C ILE A 746 23.63 3.92 5.44
N THR A 747 24.64 3.14 5.81
CA THR A 747 25.19 3.12 7.18
C THR A 747 26.43 4.00 7.30
N ALA A 748 26.74 4.41 8.53
CA ALA A 748 27.97 5.14 8.84
C ALA A 748 29.23 4.37 8.38
N GLU A 749 29.22 3.04 8.51
CA GLU A 749 30.31 2.17 8.06
C GLU A 749 30.54 2.26 6.56
N LYS A 750 29.48 2.20 5.73
CA LYS A 750 29.56 2.34 4.26
C LYS A 750 30.16 3.69 3.87
N VAL A 751 29.78 4.75 4.57
CA VAL A 751 30.27 6.11 4.31
C VAL A 751 31.75 6.24 4.70
N LEU A 752 32.16 5.75 5.87
CA LEU A 752 33.54 5.84 6.34
C LEU A 752 34.51 4.99 5.53
N LEU A 753 34.11 3.78 5.17
CA LEU A 753 34.98 2.84 4.44
C LEU A 753 35.01 3.12 2.95
N GLY A 754 34.05 3.89 2.42
CA GLY A 754 33.86 4.11 1.00
C GLY A 754 33.58 2.80 0.25
N LYS A 755 33.01 1.80 0.95
CA LYS A 755 32.74 0.46 0.43
C LYS A 755 31.25 0.17 0.51
N GLU A 756 30.73 -0.48 -0.53
CA GLU A 756 29.45 -1.15 -0.51
C GLU A 756 29.61 -2.56 0.07
N ASP A 757 28.54 -3.12 0.62
CA ASP A 757 28.52 -4.53 1.04
C ASP A 757 28.72 -5.42 -0.21
N GLU A 758 29.68 -6.36 -0.15
CA GLU A 758 29.87 -7.40 -1.16
C GLU A 758 28.73 -8.42 -1.14
#